data_419b92e5cbea9602d4f38ec9f5d7573c
#
_entry.id   419b92e5cbea9602d4f38ec9f5d7573c
#
_cell.length_a   1.000
_cell.length_b   1.000
_cell.length_c   1.000
_cell.angle_alpha   90.00
_cell.angle_beta   90.00
_cell.angle_gamma   90.00
#
_symmetry.space_group_name_H-M   'P 1'
#
loop_
_entity.id
_entity.type
_entity.pdbx_description
1 polymer ?
#
loop_
_entity_poly.entity_id
_entity_poly.type
_entity_poly.pdbx_seq_one_letter_code
_entity_poly.pdbx_strand_id
1 'polypeptide(L)'
;MEQLYLVGFLGAAAAILFAWVQSRRVLSYSEGSEAMRKIAAAIRSGADAYLKHQYATVAKVFLVVFVLLLLMAFGTGGEMLSQFTPFAFLTGGVWSMLSGLVGMKIATSANARTAQAASESLNHGLRVAFSSGSVMGFTVVGLGMLDISLWFFFLRAAAGIDDPVTLGNIMVMNGMGASFMALFARVGGGIYTKAADVGADLVGKVEAGIPEDDPRNPATIADNVGDNVGDVAGMGADLYESYVGSILATFSLGACAGYGWEGMILPILLAVCGILCSIVGTFFVKTEENASQKSLLRSLRTGTYLAAVLSALAAAPLTYFMVGNWGVYAAILCGLIGGCAIGYFTEYYTSDTYKPTQKLAAAAETGSATVIIGGLSLGMLSTIASILIVAIAILISFYAAGGGASFDRGLYGIGISAVGMLSTLGITLATDAYGPVADNAGGIAEMSGLPESVRERTDALDSLGNTTAATGKGFAIGSASLTALALLVSYVNIAAEKSGEALDLSLTNPLILVGLFLGAMLTFVFSALTMRAVQTAAQSIVVEVRRQFREIAGIMEYKADPDYASCVALCTRGALREMVVPALLAIIVPILTGLLLGPEGVVGLLGGVSVTGFAMAVFMSNAGGAWDNAKKYIEAGRHGGKGSDCHKAAVVGDTVGDPFKDTSGPSLNILIKLVSTVSIVFSGLIVAFHIL
;
A
#
# COMPACT_ATOMS: atom_id res chain seq x y z
N MET A 1 8.92 -33.42 -5.87
CA MET A 1 8.06 -32.23 -6.03
C MET A 1 7.72 -31.59 -4.70
N GLU A 2 7.31 -32.33 -3.68
CA GLU A 2 6.95 -31.83 -2.36
C GLU A 2 8.02 -30.96 -1.68
N GLN A 3 9.29 -31.15 -1.98
CA GLN A 3 10.39 -30.35 -1.39
C GLN A 3 10.67 -29.02 -2.11
N LEU A 4 9.97 -28.73 -3.22
CA LEU A 4 10.18 -27.48 -3.97
C LEU A 4 9.78 -26.22 -3.19
N TYR A 5 8.97 -26.36 -2.14
CA TYR A 5 8.68 -25.22 -1.25
C TYR A 5 9.94 -24.68 -0.56
N LEU A 6 10.99 -25.50 -0.42
CA LEU A 6 12.29 -25.05 0.13
C LEU A 6 12.95 -23.97 -0.74
N VAL A 7 12.59 -23.87 -2.02
CA VAL A 7 13.02 -22.80 -2.91
C VAL A 7 12.54 -21.42 -2.41
N GLY A 8 11.43 -21.38 -1.68
CA GLY A 8 10.96 -20.16 -1.04
C GLY A 8 11.98 -19.56 -0.06
N PHE A 9 12.68 -20.40 0.72
CA PHE A 9 13.76 -19.93 1.59
C PHE A 9 14.94 -19.33 0.80
N LEU A 10 15.25 -19.88 -0.37
CA LEU A 10 16.33 -19.34 -1.24
C LEU A 10 15.92 -17.99 -1.82
N GLY A 11 14.66 -17.84 -2.24
CA GLY A 11 14.11 -16.56 -2.69
C GLY A 11 14.12 -15.50 -1.59
N ALA A 12 13.66 -15.88 -0.38
CA ALA A 12 13.70 -15.02 0.79
C ALA A 12 15.13 -14.58 1.13
N ALA A 13 16.08 -15.52 1.17
CA ALA A 13 17.47 -15.23 1.44
C ALA A 13 18.09 -14.30 0.38
N ALA A 14 17.80 -14.52 -0.91
CA ALA A 14 18.28 -13.65 -1.99
C ALA A 14 17.75 -12.22 -1.84
N ALA A 15 16.44 -12.04 -1.57
CA ALA A 15 15.84 -10.74 -1.37
C ALA A 15 16.42 -10.01 -0.14
N ILE A 16 16.49 -10.69 1.01
CA ILE A 16 17.01 -10.12 2.26
C ILE A 16 18.49 -9.76 2.13
N LEU A 17 19.30 -10.62 1.49
CA LEU A 17 20.71 -10.33 1.23
C LEU A 17 20.86 -9.12 0.31
N PHE A 18 20.06 -9.02 -0.74
CA PHE A 18 20.08 -7.88 -1.64
C PHE A 18 19.68 -6.58 -0.91
N ALA A 19 18.61 -6.62 -0.11
CA ALA A 19 18.19 -5.50 0.74
C ALA A 19 19.31 -5.07 1.71
N TRP A 20 20.00 -6.04 2.34
CA TRP A 20 21.11 -5.75 3.22
C TRP A 20 22.29 -5.09 2.49
N VAL A 21 22.65 -5.55 1.30
CA VAL A 21 23.71 -4.94 0.47
C VAL A 21 23.33 -3.50 0.10
N GLN A 22 22.09 -3.26 -0.33
CA GLN A 22 21.62 -1.91 -0.66
C GLN A 22 21.59 -1.00 0.57
N SER A 23 21.17 -1.51 1.73
CA SER A 23 21.20 -0.78 3.00
C SER A 23 22.63 -0.33 3.36
N ARG A 24 23.62 -1.24 3.26
CA ARG A 24 25.04 -0.90 3.48
C ARG A 24 25.53 0.17 2.51
N ARG A 25 25.08 0.10 1.27
CA ARG A 25 25.40 1.10 0.26
C ARG A 25 24.82 2.48 0.61
N VAL A 26 23.55 2.56 0.97
CA VAL A 26 22.89 3.82 1.40
C VAL A 26 23.63 4.41 2.60
N LEU A 27 23.91 3.60 3.62
CA LEU A 27 24.58 4.07 4.84
C LEU A 27 26.04 4.50 4.63
N SER A 28 26.67 4.13 3.50
CA SER A 28 28.03 4.57 3.17
C SER A 28 28.12 5.99 2.63
N TYR A 29 26.98 6.58 2.17
CA TYR A 29 26.96 7.96 1.70
C TYR A 29 26.96 8.97 2.87
N SER A 30 27.48 10.16 2.61
CA SER A 30 27.53 11.25 3.60
C SER A 30 26.15 11.82 3.88
N GLU A 31 25.89 12.18 5.14
CA GLU A 31 24.69 12.95 5.53
C GLU A 31 24.82 14.47 5.28
N GLY A 32 25.95 14.92 4.75
CA GLY A 32 26.20 16.33 4.45
C GLY A 32 26.60 17.19 5.65
N SER A 33 26.14 18.44 5.66
CA SER A 33 26.51 19.45 6.66
C SER A 33 25.98 19.14 8.06
N GLU A 34 26.47 19.89 9.06
CA GLU A 34 25.99 19.75 10.43
C GLU A 34 24.50 20.12 10.56
N ALA A 35 24.05 21.15 9.81
CA ALA A 35 22.64 21.56 9.76
C ALA A 35 21.76 20.42 9.23
N MET A 36 22.14 19.80 8.10
CA MET A 36 21.43 18.64 7.53
C MET A 36 21.35 17.49 8.52
N ARG A 37 22.44 17.18 9.22
CA ARG A 37 22.47 16.11 10.24
C ARG A 37 21.56 16.40 11.43
N LYS A 38 21.48 17.66 11.89
CA LYS A 38 20.58 18.07 12.98
C LYS A 38 19.12 17.87 12.59
N ILE A 39 18.72 18.29 11.39
CA ILE A 39 17.36 18.14 10.88
C ILE A 39 17.02 16.66 10.69
N ALA A 40 17.88 15.89 10.03
CA ALA A 40 17.69 14.45 9.84
C ALA A 40 17.58 13.69 11.18
N ALA A 41 18.32 14.11 12.21
CA ALA A 41 18.22 13.53 13.55
C ALA A 41 16.86 13.85 14.21
N ALA A 42 16.32 15.06 14.01
CA ALA A 42 14.99 15.42 14.49
C ALA A 42 13.90 14.57 13.79
N ILE A 43 13.97 14.41 12.46
CA ILE A 43 13.05 13.55 11.70
C ILE A 43 13.13 12.11 12.19
N ARG A 44 14.32 11.53 12.33
CA ARG A 44 14.50 10.16 12.86
C ARG A 44 13.92 10.00 14.27
N SER A 45 14.15 10.95 15.14
CA SER A 45 13.63 10.92 16.51
C SER A 45 12.10 10.97 16.54
N GLY A 46 11.50 11.82 15.71
CA GLY A 46 10.04 11.91 15.56
C GLY A 46 9.42 10.62 15.02
N ALA A 47 10.00 10.05 13.96
CA ALA A 47 9.56 8.80 13.37
C ALA A 47 9.65 7.62 14.36
N ASP A 48 10.75 7.53 15.12
CA ASP A 48 10.93 6.50 16.14
C ASP A 48 9.93 6.65 17.29
N ALA A 49 9.66 7.87 17.73
CA ALA A 49 8.68 8.16 18.77
C ALA A 49 7.26 7.74 18.31
N TYR A 50 6.88 8.08 17.08
CA TYR A 50 5.60 7.66 16.52
C TYR A 50 5.46 6.14 16.44
N LEU A 51 6.42 5.44 15.83
CA LEU A 51 6.36 3.98 15.70
C LEU A 51 6.30 3.28 17.05
N LYS A 52 7.06 3.75 18.03
CA LYS A 52 7.01 3.19 19.39
C LYS A 52 5.59 3.26 19.98
N HIS A 53 4.91 4.39 19.83
CA HIS A 53 3.56 4.57 20.34
C HIS A 53 2.54 3.79 19.51
N GLN A 54 2.66 3.79 18.19
CA GLN A 54 1.78 3.04 17.30
C GLN A 54 1.87 1.54 17.58
N TYR A 55 3.08 0.98 17.62
CA TYR A 55 3.27 -0.46 17.87
C TYR A 55 2.80 -0.87 19.26
N ALA A 56 3.00 -0.03 20.28
CA ALA A 56 2.45 -0.28 21.61
C ALA A 56 0.92 -0.28 21.63
N THR A 57 0.27 0.55 20.84
CA THR A 57 -1.19 0.60 20.69
C THR A 57 -1.69 -0.62 19.92
N VAL A 58 -1.08 -0.94 18.80
CA VAL A 58 -1.42 -2.09 17.96
C VAL A 58 -1.21 -3.40 18.72
N ALA A 59 -0.12 -3.54 19.48
CA ALA A 59 0.14 -4.74 20.29
C ALA A 59 -0.97 -5.04 21.28
N LYS A 60 -1.62 -4.02 21.87
CA LYS A 60 -2.78 -4.23 22.75
C LYS A 60 -3.97 -4.81 22.00
N VAL A 61 -4.25 -4.31 20.79
CA VAL A 61 -5.33 -4.84 19.94
C VAL A 61 -5.01 -6.27 19.51
N PHE A 62 -3.77 -6.51 19.06
CA PHE A 62 -3.30 -7.86 18.71
C PHE A 62 -3.45 -8.85 19.88
N LEU A 63 -3.10 -8.44 21.11
CA LEU A 63 -3.26 -9.28 22.29
C LEU A 63 -4.72 -9.65 22.54
N VAL A 64 -5.64 -8.69 22.43
CA VAL A 64 -7.08 -8.95 22.61
C VAL A 64 -7.59 -9.93 21.55
N VAL A 65 -7.28 -9.67 20.28
CA VAL A 65 -7.70 -10.56 19.17
C VAL A 65 -7.04 -11.94 19.31
N PHE A 66 -5.77 -12.00 19.64
CA PHE A 66 -5.05 -13.27 19.87
C PHE A 66 -5.69 -14.12 20.97
N VAL A 67 -6.06 -13.51 22.10
CA VAL A 67 -6.75 -14.21 23.19
C VAL A 67 -8.13 -14.70 22.74
N LEU A 68 -8.88 -13.90 21.99
CA LEU A 68 -10.17 -14.34 21.43
C LEU A 68 -9.99 -15.54 20.49
N LEU A 69 -9.00 -15.49 19.61
CA LEU A 69 -8.70 -16.60 18.69
C LEU A 69 -8.22 -17.85 19.45
N LEU A 70 -7.43 -17.69 20.52
CA LEU A 70 -7.06 -18.81 21.40
C LEU A 70 -8.29 -19.47 22.04
N LEU A 71 -9.20 -18.67 22.57
CA LEU A 71 -10.43 -19.18 23.17
C LEU A 71 -11.30 -19.92 22.15
N MET A 72 -11.40 -19.39 20.92
CA MET A 72 -12.12 -20.08 19.84
C MET A 72 -11.44 -21.38 19.42
N ALA A 73 -10.11 -21.37 19.24
CA ALA A 73 -9.36 -22.55 18.76
C ALA A 73 -9.30 -23.67 19.78
N PHE A 74 -8.97 -23.35 21.03
CA PHE A 74 -8.78 -24.37 22.10
C PHE A 74 -10.04 -24.62 22.89
N GLY A 75 -10.92 -23.62 23.05
CA GLY A 75 -12.20 -23.78 23.75
C GLY A 75 -13.19 -24.68 23.03
N THR A 76 -13.10 -24.78 21.71
CA THR A 76 -13.94 -25.64 20.86
C THR A 76 -13.23 -26.91 20.38
N GLY A 77 -12.04 -27.21 20.91
CA GLY A 77 -11.26 -28.39 20.51
C GLY A 77 -10.78 -28.36 19.03
N GLY A 78 -10.79 -27.20 18.37
CA GLY A 78 -10.39 -27.05 16.96
C GLY A 78 -11.55 -27.13 15.96
N GLU A 79 -12.78 -27.34 16.40
CA GLU A 79 -13.94 -27.44 15.49
C GLU A 79 -14.26 -26.10 14.79
N MET A 80 -14.25 -24.99 15.53
CA MET A 80 -14.52 -23.68 14.94
C MET A 80 -13.31 -23.07 14.24
N LEU A 81 -12.11 -23.26 14.79
CA LEU A 81 -10.89 -22.63 14.32
C LEU A 81 -9.69 -23.53 14.57
N SER A 82 -8.80 -23.68 13.59
CA SER A 82 -7.55 -24.44 13.76
C SER A 82 -6.71 -23.89 14.91
N GLN A 83 -6.10 -24.78 15.70
CA GLN A 83 -5.21 -24.44 16.82
C GLN A 83 -3.98 -23.63 16.38
N PHE A 84 -3.62 -23.66 15.11
CA PHE A 84 -2.50 -22.91 14.54
C PHE A 84 -2.85 -21.46 14.19
N THR A 85 -4.13 -21.17 13.95
CA THR A 85 -4.59 -19.83 13.48
C THR A 85 -4.21 -18.66 14.41
N PRO A 86 -4.34 -18.76 15.75
CA PRO A 86 -3.93 -17.67 16.63
C PRO A 86 -2.45 -17.29 16.44
N PHE A 87 -1.58 -18.29 16.28
CA PHE A 87 -0.15 -18.09 16.10
C PHE A 87 0.17 -17.56 14.71
N ALA A 88 -0.53 -18.04 13.68
CA ALA A 88 -0.42 -17.51 12.33
C ALA A 88 -0.83 -16.02 12.25
N PHE A 89 -1.91 -15.65 12.91
CA PHE A 89 -2.31 -14.25 13.06
C PHE A 89 -1.21 -13.40 13.71
N LEU A 90 -0.62 -13.86 14.79
CA LEU A 90 0.41 -13.11 15.50
C LEU A 90 1.67 -12.92 14.63
N THR A 91 2.15 -13.99 14.00
CA THR A 91 3.37 -13.95 13.18
C THR A 91 3.19 -13.12 11.93
N GLY A 92 2.07 -13.23 11.20
CA GLY A 92 1.76 -12.40 10.05
C GLY A 92 1.80 -10.91 10.37
N GLY A 93 1.24 -10.51 11.53
CA GLY A 93 1.34 -9.13 12.00
C GLY A 93 2.76 -8.70 12.34
N VAL A 94 3.55 -9.57 12.98
CA VAL A 94 4.96 -9.27 13.34
C VAL A 94 5.82 -9.08 12.08
N TRP A 95 5.69 -9.93 11.07
CA TRP A 95 6.46 -9.79 9.83
C TRP A 95 6.06 -8.55 9.03
N SER A 96 4.76 -8.22 8.98
CA SER A 96 4.27 -6.99 8.37
C SER A 96 4.82 -5.75 9.09
N MET A 97 4.78 -5.74 10.42
CA MET A 97 5.37 -4.68 11.25
C MET A 97 6.87 -4.51 11.01
N LEU A 98 7.61 -5.62 10.94
CA LEU A 98 9.05 -5.59 10.73
C LEU A 98 9.42 -5.05 9.35
N SER A 99 8.63 -5.36 8.31
CA SER A 99 8.84 -4.82 6.97
C SER A 99 8.71 -3.29 6.93
N GLY A 100 7.67 -2.75 7.55
CA GLY A 100 7.47 -1.30 7.67
C GLY A 100 8.57 -0.63 8.50
N LEU A 101 9.00 -1.25 9.61
CA LEU A 101 10.07 -0.74 10.47
C LEU A 101 11.40 -0.63 9.72
N VAL A 102 11.81 -1.66 8.99
CA VAL A 102 13.06 -1.66 8.22
C VAL A 102 13.01 -0.60 7.12
N GLY A 103 11.89 -0.53 6.39
CA GLY A 103 11.67 0.49 5.35
C GLY A 103 11.81 1.90 5.88
N MET A 104 11.11 2.24 6.98
CA MET A 104 11.17 3.56 7.60
C MET A 104 12.59 3.90 8.11
N LYS A 105 13.27 2.95 8.76
CA LYS A 105 14.63 3.17 9.27
C LYS A 105 15.63 3.51 8.15
N ILE A 106 15.53 2.84 7.02
CA ILE A 106 16.42 3.14 5.90
C ILE A 106 16.02 4.44 5.20
N ALA A 107 14.73 4.73 5.04
CA ALA A 107 14.24 5.95 4.43
C ALA A 107 14.69 7.18 5.22
N THR A 108 14.44 7.22 6.54
CA THR A 108 14.88 8.31 7.41
C THR A 108 16.41 8.48 7.46
N SER A 109 17.15 7.40 7.21
CA SER A 109 18.62 7.46 7.08
C SER A 109 19.04 7.95 5.70
N ALA A 110 18.21 7.77 4.66
CA ALA A 110 18.52 8.15 3.29
C ALA A 110 18.20 9.62 3.00
N ASN A 111 17.26 10.25 3.70
CA ASN A 111 16.76 11.59 3.40
C ASN A 111 17.90 12.63 3.26
N ALA A 112 18.72 12.84 4.28
CA ALA A 112 19.87 13.76 4.22
C ALA A 112 20.95 13.32 3.22
N ARG A 113 21.16 12.01 3.08
CA ARG A 113 22.12 11.45 2.12
C ARG A 113 21.68 11.71 0.69
N THR A 114 20.38 11.67 0.42
CA THR A 114 19.80 12.01 -0.88
C THR A 114 19.95 13.50 -1.17
N ALA A 115 19.68 14.38 -0.20
CA ALA A 115 19.90 15.82 -0.34
C ALA A 115 21.37 16.13 -0.63
N GLN A 116 22.31 15.51 0.11
CA GLN A 116 23.74 15.66 -0.13
C GLN A 116 24.16 15.14 -1.50
N ALA A 117 23.64 14.00 -1.94
CA ALA A 117 23.92 13.44 -3.26
C ALA A 117 23.33 14.31 -4.39
N ALA A 118 22.15 14.91 -4.19
CA ALA A 118 21.53 15.85 -5.13
C ALA A 118 22.32 17.14 -5.26
N SER A 119 23.09 17.55 -4.23
CA SER A 119 24.01 18.70 -4.38
C SER A 119 25.11 18.45 -5.42
N GLU A 120 25.50 17.21 -5.65
CA GLU A 120 26.48 16.85 -6.66
C GLU A 120 25.83 16.70 -8.05
N SER A 121 24.81 15.84 -8.17
CA SER A 121 24.05 15.65 -9.40
C SER A 121 22.67 15.04 -9.17
N LEU A 122 21.74 15.31 -10.11
CA LEU A 122 20.39 14.74 -10.09
C LEU A 122 20.42 13.19 -10.10
N ASN A 123 21.29 12.59 -10.92
CA ASN A 123 21.43 11.14 -11.00
C ASN A 123 22.01 10.53 -9.71
N HIS A 124 22.89 11.24 -9.01
CA HIS A 124 23.45 10.77 -7.74
C HIS A 124 22.36 10.77 -6.66
N GLY A 125 21.52 11.83 -6.57
CA GLY A 125 20.34 11.87 -5.72
C GLY A 125 19.38 10.71 -5.98
N LEU A 126 19.03 10.48 -7.27
CA LEU A 126 18.18 9.33 -7.64
C LEU A 126 18.75 7.99 -7.20
N ARG A 127 20.06 7.76 -7.37
CA ARG A 127 20.70 6.49 -6.98
C ARG A 127 20.59 6.23 -5.48
N VAL A 128 20.75 7.24 -4.64
CA VAL A 128 20.64 7.08 -3.18
C VAL A 128 19.20 6.82 -2.78
N ALA A 129 18.25 7.63 -3.26
CA ALA A 129 16.84 7.45 -2.98
C ALA A 129 16.29 6.10 -3.49
N PHE A 130 16.61 5.72 -4.74
CA PHE A 130 16.20 4.43 -5.31
C PHE A 130 16.84 3.24 -4.59
N SER A 131 18.10 3.36 -4.12
CA SER A 131 18.72 2.31 -3.29
C SER A 131 17.98 2.14 -1.97
N SER A 132 17.52 3.23 -1.35
CA SER A 132 16.67 3.18 -0.15
C SER A 132 15.32 2.51 -0.44
N GLY A 133 14.64 2.91 -1.51
CA GLY A 133 13.41 2.26 -1.97
C GLY A 133 13.62 0.76 -2.25
N SER A 134 14.77 0.38 -2.82
CA SER A 134 15.11 -1.03 -3.05
C SER A 134 15.22 -1.82 -1.75
N VAL A 135 15.80 -1.24 -0.68
CA VAL A 135 15.80 -1.90 0.64
C VAL A 135 14.38 -2.21 1.09
N MET A 136 13.48 -1.25 0.95
CA MET A 136 12.07 -1.42 1.31
C MET A 136 11.43 -2.54 0.49
N GLY A 137 11.51 -2.45 -0.86
CA GLY A 137 10.88 -3.40 -1.76
C GLY A 137 11.33 -4.84 -1.54
N PHE A 138 12.65 -5.05 -1.42
CA PHE A 138 13.19 -6.41 -1.22
C PHE A 138 13.06 -6.92 0.22
N THR A 139 12.93 -6.05 1.21
CA THR A 139 12.57 -6.45 2.58
C THR A 139 11.14 -6.99 2.63
N VAL A 140 10.19 -6.30 2.00
CA VAL A 140 8.78 -6.72 1.96
C VAL A 140 8.63 -8.10 1.31
N VAL A 141 9.14 -8.27 0.10
CA VAL A 141 9.01 -9.56 -0.61
C VAL A 141 9.84 -10.67 0.04
N GLY A 142 10.99 -10.33 0.62
CA GLY A 142 11.86 -11.28 1.32
C GLY A 142 11.26 -11.80 2.62
N LEU A 143 10.74 -10.91 3.46
CA LEU A 143 10.09 -11.29 4.72
C LEU A 143 8.76 -12.01 4.45
N GLY A 144 7.98 -11.59 3.45
CA GLY A 144 6.76 -12.28 3.05
C GLY A 144 7.02 -13.71 2.57
N MET A 145 8.05 -13.90 1.74
CA MET A 145 8.44 -15.24 1.29
C MET A 145 8.99 -16.10 2.43
N LEU A 146 9.72 -15.48 3.37
CA LEU A 146 10.23 -16.17 4.56
C LEU A 146 9.08 -16.66 5.45
N ASP A 147 8.09 -15.81 5.72
CA ASP A 147 6.92 -16.13 6.52
C ASP A 147 6.14 -17.31 5.93
N ILE A 148 5.80 -17.22 4.63
CA ILE A 148 5.12 -18.30 3.90
C ILE A 148 5.91 -19.61 3.97
N SER A 149 7.22 -19.56 3.74
CA SER A 149 8.08 -20.74 3.75
C SER A 149 8.21 -21.37 5.14
N LEU A 150 8.30 -20.55 6.19
CA LEU A 150 8.37 -21.00 7.58
C LEU A 150 7.07 -21.70 7.99
N TRP A 151 5.91 -21.11 7.69
CA TRP A 151 4.61 -21.71 7.99
C TRP A 151 4.37 -22.99 7.22
N PHE A 152 4.68 -23.02 5.93
CA PHE A 152 4.56 -24.24 5.14
C PHE A 152 5.44 -25.35 5.69
N PHE A 153 6.72 -25.06 5.99
CA PHE A 153 7.64 -25.99 6.59
C PHE A 153 7.14 -26.51 7.96
N PHE A 154 6.70 -25.60 8.82
CA PHE A 154 6.23 -25.94 10.17
C PHE A 154 5.00 -26.85 10.10
N LEU A 155 3.98 -26.48 9.33
CA LEU A 155 2.75 -27.27 9.22
C LEU A 155 3.00 -28.65 8.62
N ARG A 156 3.86 -28.73 7.62
CA ARG A 156 4.18 -29.98 6.93
C ARG A 156 5.10 -30.87 7.79
N ALA A 157 6.24 -30.34 8.21
CA ALA A 157 7.31 -31.14 8.83
C ALA A 157 7.15 -31.33 10.34
N ALA A 158 6.62 -30.32 11.08
CA ALA A 158 6.49 -30.38 12.52
C ALA A 158 5.08 -30.77 12.98
N ALA A 159 4.03 -30.25 12.32
CA ALA A 159 2.64 -30.57 12.68
C ALA A 159 2.10 -31.80 11.93
N GLY A 160 2.77 -32.29 10.89
CA GLY A 160 2.40 -33.51 10.16
C GLY A 160 1.10 -33.39 9.37
N ILE A 161 0.76 -32.19 8.87
CA ILE A 161 -0.43 -31.95 8.08
C ILE A 161 -0.12 -32.30 6.63
N ASP A 162 -0.66 -33.44 6.17
CA ASP A 162 -0.43 -33.97 4.84
C ASP A 162 -1.55 -33.64 3.84
N ASP A 163 -2.74 -33.24 4.34
CA ASP A 163 -3.86 -32.87 3.48
C ASP A 163 -3.66 -31.44 2.91
N PRO A 164 -3.61 -31.31 1.57
CA PRO A 164 -3.39 -30.02 0.91
C PRO A 164 -4.47 -28.98 1.22
N VAL A 165 -5.74 -29.37 1.31
CA VAL A 165 -6.86 -28.45 1.54
C VAL A 165 -6.78 -27.88 2.95
N THR A 166 -6.61 -28.74 3.96
CA THR A 166 -6.45 -28.33 5.36
C THR A 166 -5.25 -27.40 5.53
N LEU A 167 -4.12 -27.72 4.92
CA LEU A 167 -2.92 -26.90 4.97
C LEU A 167 -3.15 -25.54 4.31
N GLY A 168 -3.80 -25.51 3.14
CA GLY A 168 -4.17 -24.28 2.44
C GLY A 168 -5.07 -23.37 3.28
N ASN A 169 -6.10 -23.95 3.90
CA ASN A 169 -7.04 -23.21 4.75
C ASN A 169 -6.36 -22.59 5.99
N ILE A 170 -5.42 -23.31 6.62
CA ILE A 170 -4.65 -22.77 7.76
C ILE A 170 -3.73 -21.63 7.31
N MET A 171 -3.07 -21.79 6.17
CA MET A 171 -2.12 -20.78 5.68
C MET A 171 -2.82 -19.47 5.28
N VAL A 172 -3.99 -19.51 4.66
CA VAL A 172 -4.77 -18.28 4.32
C VAL A 172 -5.05 -17.43 5.56
N MET A 173 -5.25 -18.04 6.71
CA MET A 173 -5.54 -17.34 7.95
C MET A 173 -4.37 -16.51 8.51
N ASN A 174 -3.13 -16.78 8.09
CA ASN A 174 -1.96 -15.95 8.37
C ASN A 174 -2.15 -14.51 7.81
N GLY A 175 -2.77 -14.40 6.63
CA GLY A 175 -3.06 -13.11 6.00
C GLY A 175 -3.84 -12.13 6.88
N MET A 176 -4.66 -12.61 7.82
CA MET A 176 -5.43 -11.73 8.72
C MET A 176 -4.51 -10.87 9.61
N GLY A 177 -3.44 -11.44 10.17
CA GLY A 177 -2.49 -10.69 11.00
C GLY A 177 -1.77 -9.61 10.22
N ALA A 178 -1.35 -9.92 9.00
CA ALA A 178 -0.74 -8.96 8.08
C ALA A 178 -1.72 -7.83 7.72
N SER A 179 -2.99 -8.17 7.41
CA SER A 179 -4.05 -7.19 7.09
C SER A 179 -4.36 -6.25 8.26
N PHE A 180 -4.40 -6.78 9.48
CA PHE A 180 -4.57 -5.96 10.69
C PHE A 180 -3.43 -4.95 10.86
N MET A 181 -2.19 -5.42 10.78
CA MET A 181 -1.04 -4.53 10.91
C MET A 181 -1.02 -3.48 9.80
N ALA A 182 -1.29 -3.89 8.56
CA ALA A 182 -1.35 -2.98 7.41
C ALA A 182 -2.41 -1.88 7.60
N LEU A 183 -3.61 -2.25 8.09
CA LEU A 183 -4.67 -1.28 8.34
C LEU A 183 -4.24 -0.22 9.36
N PHE A 184 -3.72 -0.64 10.52
CA PHE A 184 -3.27 0.29 11.56
C PHE A 184 -2.10 1.15 11.08
N ALA A 185 -1.15 0.56 10.34
CA ALA A 185 0.00 1.28 9.81
C ALA A 185 -0.44 2.31 8.76
N ARG A 186 -1.33 1.93 7.83
CA ARG A 186 -1.74 2.80 6.72
C ARG A 186 -2.72 3.88 7.15
N VAL A 187 -3.74 3.54 7.95
CA VAL A 187 -4.70 4.53 8.46
C VAL A 187 -4.02 5.47 9.45
N GLY A 188 -3.29 4.94 10.43
CA GLY A 188 -2.59 5.76 11.41
C GLY A 188 -1.51 6.63 10.79
N GLY A 189 -0.67 6.06 9.91
CA GLY A 189 0.37 6.78 9.18
C GLY A 189 -0.22 7.86 8.28
N GLY A 190 -1.26 7.55 7.49
CA GLY A 190 -1.92 8.52 6.61
C GLY A 190 -2.60 9.67 7.36
N ILE A 191 -3.25 9.39 8.51
CA ILE A 191 -3.81 10.47 9.35
C ILE A 191 -2.69 11.34 9.89
N TYR A 192 -1.58 10.76 10.32
CA TYR A 192 -0.43 11.51 10.84
C TYR A 192 0.15 12.44 9.77
N THR A 193 0.52 11.87 8.61
CA THR A 193 1.13 12.59 7.49
C THR A 193 0.25 13.75 7.06
N LYS A 194 -1.02 13.46 6.75
CA LYS A 194 -1.91 14.49 6.19
C LYS A 194 -2.43 15.49 7.23
N ALA A 195 -2.40 15.16 8.51
CA ALA A 195 -2.65 16.16 9.54
C ALA A 195 -1.48 17.16 9.66
N ALA A 196 -0.25 16.69 9.53
CA ALA A 196 0.94 17.55 9.54
C ALA A 196 1.00 18.44 8.30
N ASP A 197 0.87 17.85 7.12
CA ASP A 197 0.91 18.51 5.82
C ASP A 197 -0.19 19.57 5.68
N VAL A 198 -1.46 19.23 5.87
CA VAL A 198 -2.58 20.18 5.85
C VAL A 198 -2.39 21.29 6.89
N GLY A 199 -1.89 20.96 8.08
CA GLY A 199 -1.59 21.95 9.12
C GLY A 199 -0.47 22.89 8.74
N ALA A 200 0.60 22.38 8.13
CA ALA A 200 1.73 23.15 7.63
C ALA A 200 1.32 24.06 6.47
N ASP A 201 0.56 23.54 5.51
CA ASP A 201 0.17 24.24 4.30
C ASP A 201 -0.83 25.36 4.56
N LEU A 202 -1.90 25.10 5.31
CA LEU A 202 -2.92 26.11 5.56
C LEU A 202 -2.37 27.32 6.32
N VAL A 203 -1.54 27.11 7.34
CA VAL A 203 -1.03 28.22 8.14
C VAL A 203 0.25 28.80 7.53
N GLY A 204 1.16 27.96 7.04
CA GLY A 204 2.42 28.40 6.46
C GLY A 204 2.25 29.05 5.08
N LYS A 205 1.75 28.30 4.11
CA LYS A 205 1.67 28.76 2.72
C LYS A 205 0.51 29.75 2.50
N VAL A 206 -0.69 29.47 3.05
CA VAL A 206 -1.88 30.26 2.74
C VAL A 206 -2.02 31.47 3.65
N GLU A 207 -1.84 31.33 4.98
CA GLU A 207 -2.02 32.42 5.93
C GLU A 207 -0.76 33.28 6.10
N ALA A 208 0.38 32.65 6.37
CA ALA A 208 1.64 33.36 6.64
C ALA A 208 2.43 33.72 5.38
N GLY A 209 2.15 33.08 4.25
CA GLY A 209 2.82 33.32 2.98
C GLY A 209 4.31 32.95 2.98
N ILE A 210 4.73 32.01 3.83
CA ILE A 210 6.08 31.46 3.86
C ILE A 210 6.22 30.30 2.88
N PRO A 211 7.43 30.03 2.34
CA PRO A 211 7.66 28.89 1.44
C PRO A 211 7.32 27.55 2.08
N GLU A 212 7.16 26.53 1.24
CA GLU A 212 7.10 25.13 1.64
C GLU A 212 8.41 24.73 2.31
N ASP A 213 8.35 23.89 3.34
CA ASP A 213 9.50 23.44 4.12
C ASP A 213 10.31 24.55 4.83
N ASP A 214 9.74 25.73 4.97
CA ASP A 214 10.42 26.82 5.66
C ASP A 214 10.70 26.45 7.14
N PRO A 215 11.93 26.61 7.64
CA PRO A 215 12.28 26.27 9.01
C PRO A 215 11.52 27.06 10.09
N ARG A 216 10.85 28.16 9.71
CA ARG A 216 9.97 28.92 10.63
C ARG A 216 8.65 28.20 10.90
N ASN A 217 8.24 27.27 10.05
CA ASN A 217 6.98 26.57 10.22
C ASN A 217 7.14 25.44 11.24
N PRO A 218 6.43 25.48 12.40
CA PRO A 218 6.55 24.45 13.42
C PRO A 218 6.13 23.04 12.99
N ALA A 219 5.32 22.92 11.94
CA ALA A 219 4.82 21.63 11.45
C ALA A 219 5.74 20.95 10.45
N THR A 220 6.76 21.63 9.88
CA THR A 220 7.65 21.08 8.83
C THR A 220 8.33 19.76 9.24
N ILE A 221 8.85 19.66 10.47
CA ILE A 221 9.45 18.39 10.93
C ILE A 221 8.40 17.30 11.10
N ALA A 222 7.19 17.66 11.54
CA ALA A 222 6.10 16.68 11.66
C ALA A 222 5.66 16.18 10.30
N ASP A 223 5.64 17.02 9.28
CA ASP A 223 5.34 16.69 7.90
C ASP A 223 6.38 15.70 7.34
N ASN A 224 7.65 16.05 7.40
CA ASN A 224 8.75 15.16 7.00
C ASN A 224 8.76 13.81 7.76
N VAL A 225 8.36 13.79 9.03
CA VAL A 225 8.17 12.54 9.79
C VAL A 225 7.01 11.74 9.18
N GLY A 226 5.94 12.44 8.82
CA GLY A 226 4.73 11.87 8.24
C GLY A 226 5.00 11.03 7.00
N ASP A 227 5.72 11.58 6.03
CA ASP A 227 6.06 10.89 4.77
C ASP A 227 6.77 9.57 5.03
N ASN A 228 7.72 9.56 5.97
CA ASN A 228 8.43 8.33 6.33
C ASN A 228 7.51 7.30 7.03
N VAL A 229 6.56 7.76 7.81
CA VAL A 229 5.67 6.89 8.59
C VAL A 229 4.47 6.42 7.76
N GLY A 230 3.81 7.35 7.03
CA GLY A 230 2.62 7.07 6.23
C GLY A 230 2.97 6.39 4.92
N ASP A 231 3.86 7.02 4.14
CA ASP A 231 4.12 6.63 2.77
C ASP A 231 5.28 5.63 2.61
N VAL A 232 6.12 5.42 3.63
CA VAL A 232 7.08 4.32 3.62
C VAL A 232 6.62 3.18 4.52
N ALA A 233 6.49 3.38 5.83
CA ALA A 233 6.17 2.28 6.75
C ALA A 233 4.75 1.73 6.52
N GLY A 234 3.75 2.62 6.34
CA GLY A 234 2.37 2.24 6.08
C GLY A 234 2.20 1.49 4.75
N MET A 235 2.85 1.98 3.68
CA MET A 235 2.82 1.33 2.37
C MET A 235 3.53 -0.03 2.39
N GLY A 236 4.63 -0.14 3.12
CA GLY A 236 5.33 -1.41 3.25
C GLY A 236 4.51 -2.50 3.91
N ALA A 237 3.78 -2.16 4.96
CA ALA A 237 2.86 -3.09 5.61
C ALA A 237 1.69 -3.49 4.68
N ASP A 238 1.13 -2.55 3.90
CA ASP A 238 0.06 -2.80 2.93
C ASP A 238 0.52 -3.73 1.79
N LEU A 239 1.69 -3.46 1.21
CA LEU A 239 2.21 -4.29 0.11
C LEU A 239 2.74 -5.65 0.60
N TYR A 240 3.21 -5.75 1.83
CA TYR A 240 3.48 -7.03 2.49
C TYR A 240 2.20 -7.87 2.54
N GLU A 241 1.12 -7.29 3.04
CA GLU A 241 -0.19 -7.96 3.14
C GLU A 241 -0.72 -8.37 1.76
N SER A 242 -0.62 -7.49 0.76
CA SER A 242 -1.04 -7.79 -0.61
C SER A 242 -0.27 -8.96 -1.22
N TYR A 243 1.04 -9.00 -1.00
CA TYR A 243 1.93 -10.05 -1.52
C TYR A 243 1.66 -11.40 -0.87
N VAL A 244 1.67 -11.44 0.45
CA VAL A 244 1.42 -12.66 1.22
C VAL A 244 -0.01 -13.15 1.00
N GLY A 245 -1.00 -12.27 1.07
CA GLY A 245 -2.41 -12.62 0.88
C GLY A 245 -2.72 -13.19 -0.50
N SER A 246 -2.13 -12.63 -1.56
CA SER A 246 -2.32 -13.16 -2.93
C SER A 246 -1.71 -14.54 -3.11
N ILE A 247 -0.51 -14.76 -2.59
CA ILE A 247 0.17 -16.07 -2.68
C ILE A 247 -0.62 -17.11 -1.89
N LEU A 248 -1.04 -16.80 -0.66
CA LEU A 248 -1.74 -17.73 0.22
C LEU A 248 -3.16 -18.05 -0.27
N ALA A 249 -3.89 -17.06 -0.80
CA ALA A 249 -5.20 -17.30 -1.41
C ALA A 249 -5.07 -18.22 -2.63
N THR A 250 -4.10 -17.95 -3.51
CA THR A 250 -3.86 -18.77 -4.70
C THR A 250 -3.37 -20.18 -4.32
N PHE A 251 -2.54 -20.27 -3.29
CA PHE A 251 -2.06 -21.54 -2.73
C PHE A 251 -3.25 -22.42 -2.29
N SER A 252 -4.21 -21.87 -1.53
CA SER A 252 -5.41 -22.58 -1.10
C SER A 252 -6.29 -23.01 -2.30
N LEU A 253 -6.49 -22.11 -3.27
CA LEU A 253 -7.25 -22.45 -4.49
C LEU A 253 -6.57 -23.53 -5.34
N GLY A 254 -5.25 -23.61 -5.34
CA GLY A 254 -4.50 -24.65 -6.04
C GLY A 254 -4.83 -26.07 -5.54
N ALA A 255 -5.07 -26.22 -4.23
CA ALA A 255 -5.51 -27.48 -3.65
C ALA A 255 -6.90 -27.89 -4.17
N CYS A 256 -7.85 -26.95 -4.23
CA CYS A 256 -9.24 -27.19 -4.67
C CYS A 256 -9.36 -27.38 -6.19
N ALA A 257 -8.47 -26.77 -6.98
CA ALA A 257 -8.51 -26.83 -8.45
C ALA A 257 -8.12 -28.19 -9.06
N GLY A 258 -7.76 -29.16 -8.21
CA GLY A 258 -7.35 -30.49 -8.64
C GLY A 258 -5.94 -30.57 -9.22
N TYR A 259 -5.11 -29.56 -8.98
CA TYR A 259 -3.68 -29.57 -9.32
C TYR A 259 -2.80 -30.10 -8.19
N GLY A 260 -3.38 -30.39 -7.01
CA GLY A 260 -2.64 -30.91 -5.87
C GLY A 260 -1.48 -30.02 -5.41
N TRP A 261 -0.37 -30.65 -5.04
CA TRP A 261 0.83 -29.93 -4.59
C TRP A 261 1.45 -29.01 -5.64
N GLU A 262 1.34 -29.38 -6.92
CA GLU A 262 1.88 -28.60 -8.03
C GLU A 262 1.17 -27.24 -8.14
N GLY A 263 -0.15 -27.23 -8.02
CA GLY A 263 -0.94 -25.98 -8.03
C GLY A 263 -0.69 -25.10 -6.82
N MET A 264 -0.42 -25.71 -5.66
CA MET A 264 -0.12 -24.98 -4.43
C MET A 264 1.29 -24.35 -4.46
N ILE A 265 2.28 -25.07 -5.00
CA ILE A 265 3.68 -24.60 -4.98
C ILE A 265 3.96 -23.60 -6.10
N LEU A 266 3.23 -23.64 -7.22
CA LEU A 266 3.45 -22.74 -8.35
C LEU A 266 3.46 -21.24 -7.98
N PRO A 267 2.52 -20.69 -7.18
CA PRO A 267 2.56 -19.28 -6.78
C PRO A 267 3.82 -18.93 -5.98
N ILE A 268 4.35 -19.84 -5.15
CA ILE A 268 5.61 -19.65 -4.42
C ILE A 268 6.79 -19.56 -5.39
N LEU A 269 6.86 -20.48 -6.37
CA LEU A 269 7.94 -20.48 -7.36
C LEU A 269 7.89 -19.23 -8.26
N LEU A 270 6.70 -18.80 -8.67
CA LEU A 270 6.52 -17.56 -9.43
C LEU A 270 6.99 -16.34 -8.64
N ALA A 271 6.67 -16.29 -7.36
CA ALA A 271 7.10 -15.22 -6.48
C ALA A 271 8.63 -15.17 -6.32
N VAL A 272 9.27 -16.34 -6.15
CA VAL A 272 10.74 -16.43 -6.10
C VAL A 272 11.38 -15.98 -7.42
N CYS A 273 10.84 -16.43 -8.56
CA CYS A 273 11.33 -15.97 -9.87
C CYS A 273 11.13 -14.45 -10.03
N GLY A 274 10.00 -13.92 -9.59
CA GLY A 274 9.73 -12.49 -9.60
C GLY A 274 10.73 -11.68 -8.76
N ILE A 275 11.13 -12.18 -7.59
CA ILE A 275 12.20 -11.60 -6.76
C ILE A 275 13.51 -11.52 -7.55
N LEU A 276 13.94 -12.63 -8.17
CA LEU A 276 15.20 -12.68 -8.92
C LEU A 276 15.16 -11.76 -10.15
N CYS A 277 14.04 -11.76 -10.89
CA CYS A 277 13.83 -10.87 -12.04
C CYS A 277 13.82 -9.39 -11.61
N SER A 278 13.23 -9.07 -10.46
CA SER A 278 13.23 -7.73 -9.90
C SER A 278 14.64 -7.28 -9.50
N ILE A 279 15.45 -8.16 -8.88
CA ILE A 279 16.86 -7.88 -8.59
C ILE A 279 17.62 -7.53 -9.89
N VAL A 280 17.43 -8.32 -10.94
CA VAL A 280 18.06 -8.04 -12.25
C VAL A 280 17.59 -6.70 -12.78
N GLY A 281 16.27 -6.40 -12.73
CA GLY A 281 15.69 -5.14 -13.19
C GLY A 281 16.32 -3.91 -12.52
N THR A 282 16.65 -3.98 -11.22
CA THR A 282 17.25 -2.84 -10.50
C THR A 282 18.61 -2.42 -11.06
N PHE A 283 19.39 -3.32 -11.63
CA PHE A 283 20.69 -2.99 -12.24
C PHE A 283 20.56 -2.18 -13.53
N PHE A 284 19.37 -2.16 -14.15
CA PHE A 284 19.09 -1.41 -15.38
C PHE A 284 18.51 -0.02 -15.11
N VAL A 285 18.22 0.32 -13.87
CA VAL A 285 17.84 1.67 -13.45
C VAL A 285 19.10 2.54 -13.40
N LYS A 286 19.47 3.13 -14.54
CA LYS A 286 20.64 3.99 -14.69
C LYS A 286 20.33 5.13 -15.65
N THR A 287 20.88 6.31 -15.36
CA THR A 287 20.77 7.50 -16.21
C THR A 287 22.12 8.20 -16.30
N GLU A 288 22.22 9.14 -17.24
CA GLU A 288 23.37 10.07 -17.38
C GLU A 288 23.33 11.13 -16.28
N GLU A 289 24.45 11.75 -15.96
CA GLU A 289 24.57 12.73 -14.87
C GLU A 289 23.67 13.97 -15.04
N ASN A 290 23.45 14.40 -16.28
CA ASN A 290 22.62 15.55 -16.64
C ASN A 290 21.30 15.13 -17.31
N ALA A 291 20.72 14.00 -16.87
CA ALA A 291 19.49 13.48 -17.44
C ALA A 291 18.29 14.41 -17.18
N SER A 292 17.43 14.56 -18.18
CA SER A 292 16.13 15.22 -18.00
C SER A 292 15.19 14.34 -17.15
N GLN A 293 14.21 14.96 -16.49
CA GLN A 293 13.15 14.25 -15.73
C GLN A 293 12.49 13.13 -16.55
N LYS A 294 12.25 13.37 -17.84
CA LYS A 294 11.71 12.38 -18.79
C LYS A 294 12.66 11.18 -18.97
N SER A 295 13.98 11.40 -18.99
CA SER A 295 14.98 10.33 -19.08
C SER A 295 15.04 9.50 -17.80
N LEU A 296 14.92 10.15 -16.64
CA LEU A 296 14.85 9.49 -15.32
C LEU A 296 13.64 8.55 -15.23
N LEU A 297 12.45 9.06 -15.59
CA LEU A 297 11.22 8.25 -15.60
C LEU A 297 11.34 7.05 -16.56
N ARG A 298 11.93 7.26 -17.75
CA ARG A 298 12.18 6.18 -18.69
C ARG A 298 13.12 5.11 -18.12
N SER A 299 14.13 5.50 -17.34
CA SER A 299 15.06 4.59 -16.70
C SER A 299 14.38 3.70 -15.64
N LEU A 300 13.55 4.30 -14.77
CA LEU A 300 12.77 3.56 -13.77
C LEU A 300 11.83 2.55 -14.44
N ARG A 301 11.10 2.97 -15.47
CA ARG A 301 10.22 2.09 -16.26
C ARG A 301 10.99 0.96 -16.94
N THR A 302 12.18 1.23 -17.48
CA THR A 302 12.99 0.21 -18.14
C THR A 302 13.32 -0.92 -17.18
N GLY A 303 13.68 -0.62 -15.94
CA GLY A 303 13.93 -1.62 -14.90
C GLY A 303 12.69 -2.47 -14.59
N THR A 304 11.54 -1.82 -14.40
CA THR A 304 10.27 -2.50 -14.08
C THR A 304 9.76 -3.36 -15.25
N TYR A 305 9.78 -2.83 -16.48
CA TYR A 305 9.35 -3.60 -17.66
C TYR A 305 10.29 -4.76 -17.98
N LEU A 306 11.61 -4.59 -17.79
CA LEU A 306 12.55 -5.69 -17.93
C LEU A 306 12.25 -6.80 -16.92
N ALA A 307 12.01 -6.45 -15.65
CA ALA A 307 11.61 -7.42 -14.63
C ALA A 307 10.32 -8.16 -15.01
N ALA A 308 9.33 -7.45 -15.56
CA ALA A 308 8.07 -8.05 -16.02
C ALA A 308 8.30 -9.02 -17.18
N VAL A 309 9.09 -8.65 -18.17
CA VAL A 309 9.42 -9.53 -19.32
C VAL A 309 10.18 -10.77 -18.86
N LEU A 310 11.17 -10.61 -17.98
CA LEU A 310 11.92 -11.73 -17.44
C LEU A 310 11.02 -12.66 -16.60
N SER A 311 10.10 -12.10 -15.80
CA SER A 311 9.12 -12.87 -15.03
C SER A 311 8.17 -13.65 -15.96
N ALA A 312 7.71 -13.03 -17.05
CA ALA A 312 6.89 -13.71 -18.06
C ALA A 312 7.64 -14.89 -18.70
N LEU A 313 8.90 -14.68 -19.08
CA LEU A 313 9.72 -15.73 -19.68
C LEU A 313 10.00 -16.88 -18.70
N ALA A 314 10.26 -16.58 -17.42
CA ALA A 314 10.48 -17.58 -16.39
C ALA A 314 9.19 -18.34 -16.01
N ALA A 315 8.03 -17.70 -16.05
CA ALA A 315 6.73 -18.31 -15.75
C ALA A 315 6.34 -19.39 -16.77
N ALA A 316 6.75 -19.29 -18.03
CA ALA A 316 6.38 -20.24 -19.07
C ALA A 316 6.85 -21.68 -18.77
N PRO A 317 8.16 -21.97 -18.59
CA PRO A 317 8.62 -23.31 -18.24
C PRO A 317 8.10 -23.76 -16.88
N LEU A 318 8.03 -22.87 -15.87
CA LEU A 318 7.50 -23.23 -14.56
C LEU A 318 6.06 -23.74 -14.64
N THR A 319 5.19 -23.03 -15.33
CA THR A 319 3.77 -23.42 -15.47
C THR A 319 3.64 -24.73 -16.25
N TYR A 320 4.45 -24.90 -17.31
CA TYR A 320 4.43 -26.13 -18.10
C TYR A 320 4.85 -27.34 -17.29
N PHE A 321 5.96 -27.25 -16.54
CA PHE A 321 6.46 -28.37 -15.75
C PHE A 321 5.65 -28.68 -14.50
N MET A 322 5.01 -27.66 -13.89
CA MET A 322 4.25 -27.82 -12.65
C MET A 322 2.80 -28.26 -12.92
N VAL A 323 2.09 -27.56 -13.78
CA VAL A 323 0.63 -27.73 -13.96
C VAL A 323 0.27 -28.29 -15.32
N GLY A 324 1.15 -28.16 -16.32
CA GLY A 324 0.91 -28.67 -17.69
C GLY A 324 -0.22 -27.94 -18.43
N ASN A 325 -0.67 -26.78 -17.95
CA ASN A 325 -1.79 -26.02 -18.52
C ASN A 325 -1.34 -24.63 -18.99
N TRP A 326 -1.26 -24.44 -20.31
CA TRP A 326 -0.93 -23.15 -20.94
C TRP A 326 -1.95 -22.05 -20.65
N GLY A 327 -3.19 -22.40 -20.31
CA GLY A 327 -4.20 -21.43 -19.90
C GLY A 327 -3.86 -20.78 -18.55
N VAL A 328 -3.23 -21.51 -17.63
CA VAL A 328 -2.71 -20.95 -16.37
C VAL A 328 -1.56 -19.96 -16.66
N TYR A 329 -0.69 -20.28 -17.63
CA TYR A 329 0.33 -19.31 -18.08
C TYR A 329 -0.30 -18.05 -18.69
N ALA A 330 -1.35 -18.21 -19.52
CA ALA A 330 -2.07 -17.05 -20.06
C ALA A 330 -2.69 -16.18 -18.94
N ALA A 331 -3.17 -16.80 -17.85
CA ALA A 331 -3.67 -16.06 -16.69
C ALA A 331 -2.55 -15.27 -15.98
N ILE A 332 -1.36 -15.86 -15.83
CA ILE A 332 -0.19 -15.15 -15.26
C ILE A 332 0.20 -13.94 -16.12
N LEU A 333 0.27 -14.13 -17.44
CA LEU A 333 0.55 -13.04 -18.37
C LEU A 333 -0.51 -11.94 -18.32
N CYS A 334 -1.78 -12.33 -18.20
CA CYS A 334 -2.88 -11.39 -18.09
C CYS A 334 -2.75 -10.51 -16.84
N GLY A 335 -2.35 -11.09 -15.70
CA GLY A 335 -2.03 -10.34 -14.49
C GLY A 335 -0.86 -9.37 -14.67
N LEU A 336 0.26 -9.84 -15.23
CA LEU A 336 1.44 -9.00 -15.50
C LEU A 336 1.12 -7.83 -16.43
N ILE A 337 0.44 -8.10 -17.55
CA ILE A 337 0.05 -7.06 -18.51
C ILE A 337 -0.98 -6.12 -17.89
N GLY A 338 -1.94 -6.67 -17.14
CA GLY A 338 -2.94 -5.89 -16.41
C GLY A 338 -2.33 -4.89 -15.43
N GLY A 339 -1.33 -5.33 -14.65
CA GLY A 339 -0.60 -4.45 -13.73
C GLY A 339 0.13 -3.31 -14.45
N CYS A 340 0.85 -3.62 -15.53
CA CYS A 340 1.51 -2.61 -16.37
C CYS A 340 0.49 -1.63 -16.99
N ALA A 341 -0.66 -2.13 -17.46
CA ALA A 341 -1.70 -1.31 -18.08
C ALA A 341 -2.37 -0.38 -17.06
N ILE A 342 -2.69 -0.88 -15.85
CA ILE A 342 -3.24 -0.06 -14.77
C ILE A 342 -2.24 1.05 -14.41
N GLY A 343 -0.96 0.71 -14.25
CA GLY A 343 0.08 1.70 -13.99
C GLY A 343 0.15 2.79 -15.06
N TYR A 344 0.10 2.41 -16.35
CA TYR A 344 0.11 3.37 -17.46
C TYR A 344 -1.13 4.30 -17.44
N PHE A 345 -2.33 3.76 -17.22
CA PHE A 345 -3.54 4.59 -17.19
C PHE A 345 -3.61 5.46 -15.94
N THR A 346 -3.12 4.97 -14.79
CA THR A 346 -2.99 5.80 -13.59
C THR A 346 -2.09 7.00 -13.87
N GLU A 347 -0.93 6.76 -14.46
CA GLU A 347 -0.03 7.84 -14.89
C GLU A 347 -0.68 8.80 -15.89
N TYR A 348 -1.42 8.29 -16.89
CA TYR A 348 -2.12 9.12 -17.86
C TYR A 348 -3.09 10.12 -17.21
N TYR A 349 -3.77 9.69 -16.13
CA TYR A 349 -4.73 10.56 -15.44
C TYR A 349 -4.10 11.44 -14.36
N THR A 350 -2.92 11.09 -13.82
CA THR A 350 -2.33 11.79 -12.68
C THR A 350 -1.11 12.63 -13.02
N SER A 351 -0.35 12.30 -14.08
CA SER A 351 0.88 13.01 -14.41
C SER A 351 0.61 14.33 -15.13
N ASP A 352 1.40 15.35 -14.81
CA ASP A 352 1.42 16.69 -15.41
C ASP A 352 1.85 16.70 -16.88
N THR A 353 2.47 15.62 -17.37
CA THR A 353 2.85 15.46 -18.77
C THR A 353 1.66 15.22 -19.70
N TYR A 354 0.50 14.83 -19.15
CA TYR A 354 -0.70 14.50 -19.93
C TYR A 354 -1.82 15.52 -19.79
N LYS A 355 -2.67 15.57 -20.83
CA LYS A 355 -3.77 16.52 -20.93
C LYS A 355 -4.78 16.53 -19.76
N PRO A 356 -5.14 15.40 -19.13
CA PRO A 356 -6.10 15.44 -18.04
C PRO A 356 -5.67 16.35 -16.89
N THR A 357 -4.45 16.18 -16.39
CA THR A 357 -3.88 17.00 -15.31
C THR A 357 -3.62 18.45 -15.75
N GLN A 358 -3.15 18.67 -17.00
CA GLN A 358 -2.97 20.02 -17.55
C GLN A 358 -4.31 20.79 -17.64
N LYS A 359 -5.41 20.11 -18.01
CA LYS A 359 -6.75 20.72 -18.02
C LYS A 359 -7.23 21.04 -16.61
N LEU A 360 -6.90 20.19 -15.64
CA LEU A 360 -7.21 20.43 -14.23
C LEU A 360 -6.44 21.66 -13.72
N ALA A 361 -5.16 21.81 -14.06
CA ALA A 361 -4.37 23.00 -13.76
C ALA A 361 -4.98 24.28 -14.40
N ALA A 362 -5.43 24.21 -15.65
CA ALA A 362 -6.10 25.32 -16.31
C ALA A 362 -7.43 25.72 -15.63
N ALA A 363 -8.13 24.79 -14.96
CA ALA A 363 -9.34 25.11 -14.21
C ALA A 363 -9.07 26.05 -13.01
N ALA A 364 -7.82 26.15 -12.55
CA ALA A 364 -7.40 27.07 -11.50
C ALA A 364 -7.57 28.56 -11.88
N GLU A 365 -7.57 28.88 -13.20
CA GLU A 365 -7.82 30.24 -13.69
C GLU A 365 -9.22 30.75 -13.30
N THR A 366 -10.17 29.87 -13.06
CA THR A 366 -11.54 30.23 -12.67
C THR A 366 -11.79 30.09 -11.16
N GLY A 367 -10.83 29.55 -10.40
CA GLY A 367 -10.84 29.50 -8.93
C GLY A 367 -10.89 28.10 -8.33
N SER A 368 -10.88 28.03 -7.00
CA SER A 368 -10.77 26.78 -6.25
C SER A 368 -11.96 25.84 -6.46
N ALA A 369 -13.19 26.36 -6.61
CA ALA A 369 -14.38 25.53 -6.80
C ALA A 369 -14.30 24.67 -8.08
N THR A 370 -13.82 25.27 -9.17
CA THR A 370 -13.63 24.58 -10.47
C THR A 370 -12.50 23.56 -10.42
N VAL A 371 -11.44 23.83 -9.67
CA VAL A 371 -10.36 22.85 -9.40
C VAL A 371 -10.92 21.64 -8.66
N ILE A 372 -11.69 21.84 -7.59
CA ILE A 372 -12.28 20.75 -6.82
C ILE A 372 -13.22 19.91 -7.70
N ILE A 373 -14.17 20.55 -8.41
CA ILE A 373 -15.10 19.83 -9.30
C ILE A 373 -14.34 19.10 -10.41
N GLY A 374 -13.32 19.74 -10.98
CA GLY A 374 -12.50 19.18 -12.06
C GLY A 374 -11.77 17.91 -11.62
N GLY A 375 -11.16 17.91 -10.43
CA GLY A 375 -10.47 16.75 -9.89
C GLY A 375 -11.38 15.60 -9.50
N LEU A 376 -12.55 15.90 -8.89
CA LEU A 376 -13.59 14.88 -8.65
C LEU A 376 -14.04 14.21 -9.95
N SER A 377 -14.33 15.01 -10.99
CA SER A 377 -14.72 14.51 -12.30
C SER A 377 -13.63 13.66 -12.95
N LEU A 378 -12.38 14.12 -12.90
CA LEU A 378 -11.23 13.41 -13.45
C LEU A 378 -11.02 12.07 -12.74
N GLY A 379 -11.06 12.08 -11.41
CA GLY A 379 -10.93 10.86 -10.61
C GLY A 379 -12.03 9.83 -10.93
N MET A 380 -13.29 10.27 -11.05
CA MET A 380 -14.39 9.38 -11.47
C MET A 380 -14.16 8.80 -12.85
N LEU A 381 -13.74 9.60 -13.83
CA LEU A 381 -13.44 9.12 -15.19
C LEU A 381 -12.25 8.16 -15.22
N SER A 382 -11.28 8.33 -14.35
CA SER A 382 -10.10 7.46 -14.31
C SER A 382 -10.41 6.01 -13.91
N THR A 383 -11.55 5.77 -13.25
CA THR A 383 -11.99 4.42 -12.87
C THR A 383 -12.29 3.52 -14.08
N ILE A 384 -12.67 4.10 -15.23
CA ILE A 384 -13.05 3.36 -16.44
C ILE A 384 -11.94 2.38 -16.85
N ALA A 385 -10.72 2.89 -16.99
CA ALA A 385 -9.60 2.07 -17.46
C ALA A 385 -9.27 0.93 -16.50
N SER A 386 -9.12 1.24 -15.21
CA SER A 386 -8.76 0.25 -14.19
C SER A 386 -9.83 -0.83 -14.03
N ILE A 387 -11.11 -0.46 -14.03
CA ILE A 387 -12.22 -1.41 -13.91
C ILE A 387 -12.27 -2.32 -15.15
N LEU A 388 -12.16 -1.77 -16.34
CA LEU A 388 -12.17 -2.59 -17.58
C LEU A 388 -10.98 -3.54 -17.65
N ILE A 389 -9.77 -3.09 -17.26
CA ILE A 389 -8.59 -3.95 -17.25
C ILE A 389 -8.79 -5.12 -16.28
N VAL A 390 -9.25 -4.85 -15.06
CA VAL A 390 -9.49 -5.91 -14.06
C VAL A 390 -10.62 -6.84 -14.50
N ALA A 391 -11.71 -6.32 -15.05
CA ALA A 391 -12.81 -7.14 -15.56
C ALA A 391 -12.34 -8.07 -16.71
N ILE A 392 -11.56 -7.54 -17.63
CA ILE A 392 -10.96 -8.33 -18.73
C ILE A 392 -9.99 -9.37 -18.16
N ALA A 393 -9.17 -8.99 -17.17
CA ALA A 393 -8.24 -9.90 -16.52
C ALA A 393 -8.97 -11.07 -15.83
N ILE A 394 -10.05 -10.79 -15.11
CA ILE A 394 -10.89 -11.82 -14.48
C ILE A 394 -11.43 -12.79 -15.54
N LEU A 395 -12.05 -12.30 -16.61
CA LEU A 395 -12.65 -13.14 -17.64
C LEU A 395 -11.60 -13.99 -18.38
N ILE A 396 -10.51 -13.37 -18.83
CA ILE A 396 -9.45 -14.10 -19.54
C ILE A 396 -8.84 -15.15 -18.61
N SER A 397 -8.47 -14.79 -17.37
CA SER A 397 -7.83 -15.71 -16.44
C SER A 397 -8.73 -16.87 -16.06
N PHE A 398 -10.03 -16.62 -15.85
CA PHE A 398 -11.02 -17.64 -15.53
C PHE A 398 -11.19 -18.65 -16.68
N TYR A 399 -11.50 -18.19 -17.88
CA TYR A 399 -11.78 -19.09 -19.00
C TYR A 399 -10.51 -19.76 -19.55
N ALA A 400 -9.38 -19.06 -19.61
CA ALA A 400 -8.11 -19.63 -20.07
C ALA A 400 -7.63 -20.76 -19.16
N ALA A 401 -7.74 -20.62 -17.83
CA ALA A 401 -7.36 -21.66 -16.89
C ALA A 401 -8.27 -22.89 -16.91
N GLY A 402 -9.41 -22.83 -17.60
CA GLY A 402 -10.35 -23.94 -17.76
C GLY A 402 -11.64 -23.79 -16.94
N GLY A 403 -12.02 -22.57 -16.58
CA GLY A 403 -13.23 -22.26 -15.80
C GLY A 403 -14.54 -22.69 -16.47
N GLY A 404 -14.57 -22.84 -17.80
CA GLY A 404 -15.72 -23.40 -18.51
C GLY A 404 -15.94 -24.91 -18.29
N ALA A 405 -14.90 -25.63 -17.88
CA ALA A 405 -14.98 -27.07 -17.58
C ALA A 405 -14.98 -27.35 -16.06
N SER A 406 -14.27 -26.54 -15.28
CA SER A 406 -14.21 -26.66 -13.84
C SER A 406 -14.14 -25.24 -13.24
N PHE A 407 -15.14 -24.90 -12.43
CA PHE A 407 -15.24 -23.60 -11.79
C PHE A 407 -13.99 -23.30 -10.94
N ASP A 408 -13.51 -24.27 -10.14
CA ASP A 408 -12.34 -24.14 -9.29
C ASP A 408 -11.05 -23.86 -10.06
N ARG A 409 -10.88 -24.45 -11.26
CA ARG A 409 -9.75 -24.14 -12.15
C ARG A 409 -9.79 -22.71 -12.64
N GLY A 410 -10.99 -22.21 -12.95
CA GLY A 410 -11.17 -20.80 -13.33
C GLY A 410 -10.79 -19.86 -12.21
N LEU A 411 -11.20 -20.18 -10.98
CA LEU A 411 -10.89 -19.39 -9.79
C LEU A 411 -9.39 -19.40 -9.46
N TYR A 412 -8.75 -20.56 -9.60
CA TYR A 412 -7.29 -20.65 -9.51
C TYR A 412 -6.61 -19.76 -10.56
N GLY A 413 -7.16 -19.71 -11.79
CA GLY A 413 -6.70 -18.80 -12.83
C GLY A 413 -6.72 -17.33 -12.42
N ILE A 414 -7.76 -16.89 -11.72
CA ILE A 414 -7.85 -15.52 -11.20
C ILE A 414 -6.82 -15.29 -10.09
N GLY A 415 -6.70 -16.21 -9.13
CA GLY A 415 -5.70 -16.12 -8.07
C GLY A 415 -4.28 -16.06 -8.62
N ILE A 416 -3.91 -16.92 -9.56
CA ILE A 416 -2.57 -16.93 -10.14
C ILE A 416 -2.29 -15.69 -11.00
N SER A 417 -3.32 -15.05 -11.56
CA SER A 417 -3.22 -13.75 -12.23
C SER A 417 -2.84 -12.65 -11.25
N ALA A 418 -3.40 -12.64 -10.02
CA ALA A 418 -3.00 -11.73 -8.97
C ALA A 418 -1.53 -11.90 -8.57
N VAL A 419 -1.07 -13.15 -8.42
CA VAL A 419 0.35 -13.46 -8.16
C VAL A 419 1.23 -13.03 -9.33
N GLY A 420 0.79 -13.24 -10.56
CA GLY A 420 1.46 -12.76 -11.78
C GLY A 420 1.62 -11.25 -11.76
N MET A 421 0.57 -10.50 -11.43
CA MET A 421 0.62 -9.04 -11.27
C MET A 421 1.67 -8.64 -10.22
N LEU A 422 1.70 -9.27 -9.06
CA LEU A 422 2.60 -8.97 -7.96
C LEU A 422 4.03 -9.53 -8.12
N SER A 423 4.33 -10.27 -9.19
CA SER A 423 5.65 -10.86 -9.39
C SER A 423 6.77 -9.83 -9.50
N THR A 424 6.48 -8.61 -9.94
CA THR A 424 7.45 -7.50 -10.02
C THR A 424 7.46 -6.60 -8.79
N LEU A 425 6.78 -6.99 -7.69
CA LEU A 425 6.58 -6.12 -6.53
C LEU A 425 7.89 -5.58 -5.95
N GLY A 426 8.96 -6.37 -5.92
CA GLY A 426 10.24 -5.95 -5.37
C GLY A 426 10.78 -4.66 -6.01
N ILE A 427 10.77 -4.58 -7.34
CA ILE A 427 11.23 -3.38 -8.05
C ILE A 427 10.13 -2.30 -8.11
N THR A 428 8.86 -2.69 -8.23
CA THR A 428 7.76 -1.73 -8.26
C THR A 428 7.69 -0.95 -6.94
N LEU A 429 7.82 -1.63 -5.80
CA LEU A 429 7.88 -0.97 -4.50
C LEU A 429 9.16 -0.14 -4.32
N ALA A 430 10.27 -0.56 -4.93
CA ALA A 430 11.50 0.24 -4.93
C ALA A 430 11.31 1.58 -5.68
N THR A 431 10.53 1.57 -6.77
CA THR A 431 10.18 2.78 -7.53
C THR A 431 9.08 3.62 -6.90
N ASP A 432 8.39 3.11 -5.90
CA ASP A 432 7.37 3.82 -5.14
C ASP A 432 7.99 4.46 -3.87
N ALA A 433 8.71 3.66 -3.08
CA ALA A 433 9.27 4.07 -1.80
C ALA A 433 10.44 5.09 -1.89
N TYR A 434 10.97 5.40 -3.09
CA TYR A 434 11.97 6.45 -3.22
C TYR A 434 11.34 7.87 -3.18
N GLY A 435 10.06 8.00 -3.56
CA GLY A 435 9.36 9.28 -3.60
C GLY A 435 9.41 10.05 -2.28
N PRO A 436 8.92 9.47 -1.16
CA PRO A 436 9.00 10.11 0.15
C PRO A 436 10.42 10.46 0.61
N VAL A 437 11.42 9.71 0.16
CA VAL A 437 12.83 10.02 0.45
C VAL A 437 13.31 11.23 -0.34
N ALA A 438 12.82 11.40 -1.58
CA ALA A 438 13.15 12.55 -2.43
C ALA A 438 12.47 13.82 -1.90
N ASP A 439 11.22 13.72 -1.49
CA ASP A 439 10.45 14.80 -0.89
C ASP A 439 11.12 15.31 0.39
N ASN A 440 11.37 14.42 1.34
CA ASN A 440 12.12 14.74 2.55
C ASN A 440 13.53 15.30 2.29
N ALA A 441 14.19 14.88 1.20
CA ALA A 441 15.48 15.46 0.83
C ALA A 441 15.32 16.92 0.38
N GLY A 442 14.20 17.27 -0.26
CA GLY A 442 13.81 18.63 -0.57
C GLY A 442 13.59 19.47 0.67
N GLY A 443 12.83 18.96 1.64
CA GLY A 443 12.61 19.61 2.93
C GLY A 443 13.90 19.85 3.69
N ILE A 444 14.81 18.85 3.74
CA ILE A 444 16.14 19.04 4.36
C ILE A 444 16.98 20.07 3.61
N ALA A 445 16.92 20.11 2.28
CA ALA A 445 17.67 21.09 1.48
C ALA A 445 17.19 22.51 1.79
N GLU A 446 15.89 22.76 1.87
CA GLU A 446 15.30 24.04 2.22
C GLU A 446 15.65 24.45 3.64
N MET A 447 15.33 23.59 4.62
CA MET A 447 15.61 23.88 6.04
C MET A 447 17.09 24.10 6.36
N SER A 448 18.00 23.49 5.57
CA SER A 448 19.45 23.63 5.75
C SER A 448 20.04 24.82 5.00
N GLY A 449 19.23 25.57 4.23
CA GLY A 449 19.67 26.70 3.43
C GLY A 449 20.64 26.30 2.33
N LEU A 450 20.46 25.15 1.67
CA LEU A 450 21.28 24.74 0.54
C LEU A 450 20.98 25.63 -0.69
N PRO A 451 21.90 25.70 -1.68
CA PRO A 451 21.67 26.49 -2.91
C PRO A 451 20.38 26.08 -3.61
N GLU A 452 19.65 27.04 -4.18
CA GLU A 452 18.39 26.84 -4.92
C GLU A 452 18.48 25.73 -5.98
N SER A 453 19.64 25.60 -6.65
CA SER A 453 19.89 24.52 -7.61
C SER A 453 19.82 23.10 -7.03
N VAL A 454 19.99 22.94 -5.71
CA VAL A 454 19.81 21.65 -5.02
C VAL A 454 18.33 21.40 -4.80
N ARG A 455 17.58 22.43 -4.39
CA ARG A 455 16.13 22.35 -4.26
C ARG A 455 15.47 22.00 -5.59
N GLU A 456 15.86 22.66 -6.69
CA GLU A 456 15.37 22.34 -8.03
C GLU A 456 15.59 20.87 -8.42
N ARG A 457 16.73 20.27 -8.02
CA ARG A 457 17.01 18.86 -8.27
C ARG A 457 16.18 17.93 -7.40
N THR A 458 16.00 18.26 -6.13
CA THR A 458 15.15 17.45 -5.22
C THR A 458 13.68 17.54 -5.61
N ASP A 459 13.19 18.72 -6.00
CA ASP A 459 11.82 18.90 -6.53
C ASP A 459 11.58 18.10 -7.82
N ALA A 460 12.61 18.01 -8.69
CA ALA A 460 12.54 17.17 -9.89
C ALA A 460 12.47 15.66 -9.55
N LEU A 461 13.18 15.24 -8.50
CA LEU A 461 13.10 13.85 -7.99
C LEU A 461 11.75 13.58 -7.33
N ASP A 462 11.22 14.52 -6.55
CA ASP A 462 9.93 14.42 -5.89
C ASP A 462 8.76 14.36 -6.90
N SER A 463 8.73 15.25 -7.88
CA SER A 463 7.73 15.20 -8.97
C SER A 463 7.74 13.86 -9.72
N LEU A 464 8.92 13.27 -9.92
CA LEU A 464 9.06 11.94 -10.47
C LEU A 464 8.53 10.88 -9.49
N GLY A 465 8.79 11.05 -8.18
CA GLY A 465 8.33 10.21 -7.09
C GLY A 465 6.80 10.14 -7.01
N ASN A 466 6.13 11.28 -7.11
CA ASN A 466 4.66 11.34 -7.12
C ASN A 466 4.03 10.58 -8.29
N THR A 467 4.66 10.67 -9.48
CA THR A 467 4.20 9.93 -10.66
C THR A 467 4.36 8.42 -10.48
N THR A 468 5.47 7.96 -9.91
CA THR A 468 5.70 6.52 -9.65
C THR A 468 4.87 6.01 -8.49
N ALA A 469 4.67 6.81 -7.43
CA ALA A 469 3.80 6.48 -6.31
C ALA A 469 2.33 6.31 -6.73
N ALA A 470 1.82 7.18 -7.60
CA ALA A 470 0.48 7.01 -8.16
C ALA A 470 0.37 5.69 -8.94
N THR A 471 1.39 5.36 -9.74
CA THR A 471 1.46 4.09 -10.50
C THR A 471 1.48 2.88 -9.56
N GLY A 472 2.29 2.91 -8.49
CA GLY A 472 2.38 1.87 -7.48
C GLY A 472 1.07 1.65 -6.73
N LYS A 473 0.38 2.74 -6.35
CA LYS A 473 -0.96 2.68 -5.73
C LYS A 473 -1.99 2.05 -6.67
N GLY A 474 -2.02 2.44 -7.95
CA GLY A 474 -2.91 1.82 -8.95
C GLY A 474 -2.67 0.33 -9.11
N PHE A 475 -1.43 -0.09 -9.16
CA PHE A 475 -0.99 -1.49 -9.19
C PHE A 475 -1.45 -2.27 -7.93
N ALA A 476 -1.25 -1.70 -6.74
CA ALA A 476 -1.67 -2.29 -5.47
C ALA A 476 -3.20 -2.49 -5.41
N ILE A 477 -3.97 -1.48 -5.82
CA ILE A 477 -5.44 -1.52 -5.85
C ILE A 477 -5.94 -2.57 -6.85
N GLY A 478 -5.33 -2.66 -8.05
CA GLY A 478 -5.67 -3.65 -9.07
C GLY A 478 -5.42 -5.09 -8.60
N SER A 479 -4.26 -5.35 -7.99
CA SER A 479 -3.93 -6.67 -7.45
C SER A 479 -4.84 -7.06 -6.29
N ALA A 480 -5.23 -6.10 -5.44
CA ALA A 480 -6.16 -6.35 -4.34
C ALA A 480 -7.54 -6.78 -4.81
N SER A 481 -8.03 -6.23 -5.92
CA SER A 481 -9.33 -6.64 -6.49
C SER A 481 -9.33 -8.10 -6.92
N LEU A 482 -8.26 -8.57 -7.58
CA LEU A 482 -8.11 -9.98 -7.95
C LEU A 482 -7.95 -10.88 -6.71
N THR A 483 -7.16 -10.45 -5.73
CA THR A 483 -6.96 -11.16 -4.48
C THR A 483 -8.25 -11.26 -3.67
N ALA A 484 -9.04 -10.19 -3.61
CA ALA A 484 -10.30 -10.16 -2.89
C ALA A 484 -11.29 -11.20 -3.44
N LEU A 485 -11.34 -11.36 -4.77
CA LEU A 485 -12.17 -12.40 -5.37
C LEU A 485 -11.67 -13.82 -5.00
N ALA A 486 -10.36 -14.03 -4.98
CA ALA A 486 -9.78 -15.29 -4.52
C ALA A 486 -10.10 -15.58 -3.04
N LEU A 487 -10.01 -14.56 -2.17
CA LEU A 487 -10.37 -14.68 -0.75
C LEU A 487 -11.88 -14.89 -0.53
N LEU A 488 -12.74 -14.23 -1.31
CA LEU A 488 -14.19 -14.45 -1.27
C LEU A 488 -14.52 -15.90 -1.56
N VAL A 489 -13.90 -16.47 -2.59
CA VAL A 489 -14.09 -17.88 -2.92
C VAL A 489 -13.54 -18.81 -1.82
N SER A 490 -12.39 -18.49 -1.25
CA SER A 490 -11.87 -19.24 -0.10
C SER A 490 -12.86 -19.21 1.07
N TYR A 491 -13.50 -18.06 1.30
CA TYR A 491 -14.56 -17.94 2.33
C TYR A 491 -15.75 -18.85 2.01
N VAL A 492 -16.26 -18.83 0.77
CA VAL A 492 -17.38 -19.67 0.33
C VAL A 492 -17.07 -21.15 0.55
N ASN A 493 -15.89 -21.61 0.12
CA ASN A 493 -15.47 -23.01 0.26
C ASN A 493 -15.37 -23.43 1.73
N ILE A 494 -14.75 -22.61 2.58
CA ILE A 494 -14.60 -22.90 4.01
C ILE A 494 -15.96 -22.87 4.73
N ALA A 495 -16.84 -21.93 4.39
CA ALA A 495 -18.16 -21.84 4.98
C ALA A 495 -19.05 -23.01 4.57
N ALA A 496 -19.02 -23.42 3.30
CA ALA A 496 -19.73 -24.59 2.80
C ALA A 496 -19.22 -25.92 3.42
N GLU A 497 -17.89 -26.06 3.57
CA GLU A 497 -17.28 -27.21 4.26
C GLU A 497 -17.76 -27.31 5.71
N LYS A 498 -17.83 -26.19 6.42
CA LYS A 498 -18.23 -26.16 7.83
C LYS A 498 -19.74 -26.28 8.05
N SER A 499 -20.57 -25.77 7.14
CA SER A 499 -22.03 -25.93 7.20
C SER A 499 -22.50 -27.32 6.75
N GLY A 500 -21.68 -28.01 5.95
CA GLY A 500 -22.06 -29.28 5.31
C GLY A 500 -23.05 -29.12 4.14
N GLU A 501 -23.39 -27.90 3.77
CA GLU A 501 -24.33 -27.56 2.70
C GLU A 501 -23.72 -26.54 1.73
N ALA A 502 -24.16 -26.58 0.46
CA ALA A 502 -23.77 -25.58 -0.53
C ALA A 502 -24.54 -24.27 -0.24
N LEU A 503 -23.82 -23.15 -0.24
CA LEU A 503 -24.42 -21.82 -0.06
C LEU A 503 -25.23 -21.41 -1.30
N ASP A 504 -26.40 -20.79 -1.09
CA ASP A 504 -27.17 -20.16 -2.18
C ASP A 504 -26.57 -18.82 -2.56
N LEU A 505 -25.75 -18.83 -3.59
CA LEU A 505 -25.04 -17.64 -4.12
C LEU A 505 -25.87 -16.83 -5.13
N SER A 506 -27.19 -17.06 -5.21
CA SER A 506 -28.07 -16.31 -6.12
C SER A 506 -28.18 -14.84 -5.69
N LEU A 507 -28.07 -13.92 -6.64
CA LEU A 507 -28.37 -12.50 -6.41
C LEU A 507 -29.81 -12.22 -6.01
N THR A 508 -30.72 -13.18 -6.22
CA THR A 508 -32.10 -13.10 -5.78
C THR A 508 -32.29 -13.49 -4.31
N ASN A 509 -31.26 -14.08 -3.70
CA ASN A 509 -31.26 -14.34 -2.25
C ASN A 509 -31.24 -13.00 -1.49
N PRO A 510 -32.26 -12.70 -0.65
CA PRO A 510 -32.34 -11.43 0.09
C PRO A 510 -31.14 -11.19 1.02
N LEU A 511 -30.56 -12.25 1.58
CA LEU A 511 -29.40 -12.14 2.48
C LEU A 511 -28.18 -11.63 1.76
N ILE A 512 -27.92 -12.16 0.55
CA ILE A 512 -26.84 -11.67 -0.33
C ILE A 512 -27.09 -10.21 -0.73
N LEU A 513 -28.31 -9.88 -1.15
CA LEU A 513 -28.62 -8.52 -1.59
C LEU A 513 -28.46 -7.50 -0.47
N VAL A 514 -28.92 -7.82 0.75
CA VAL A 514 -28.71 -6.96 1.93
C VAL A 514 -27.22 -6.87 2.25
N GLY A 515 -26.49 -7.98 2.21
CA GLY A 515 -25.04 -8.00 2.37
C GLY A 515 -24.32 -7.07 1.39
N LEU A 516 -24.70 -7.09 0.09
CA LEU A 516 -24.14 -6.19 -0.93
C LEU A 516 -24.34 -4.71 -0.57
N PHE A 517 -25.54 -4.32 -0.12
CA PHE A 517 -25.79 -2.94 0.32
C PHE A 517 -24.95 -2.57 1.53
N LEU A 518 -24.84 -3.47 2.53
CA LEU A 518 -24.00 -3.25 3.70
C LEU A 518 -22.52 -3.10 3.33
N GLY A 519 -22.03 -3.90 2.37
CA GLY A 519 -20.66 -3.79 1.88
C GLY A 519 -20.38 -2.48 1.15
N ALA A 520 -21.29 -2.06 0.29
CA ALA A 520 -21.19 -0.76 -0.38
C ALA A 520 -21.22 0.39 0.65
N MET A 521 -22.15 0.35 1.59
CA MET A 521 -22.25 1.33 2.68
C MET A 521 -20.96 1.37 3.52
N LEU A 522 -20.40 0.21 3.89
CA LEU A 522 -19.17 0.11 4.69
C LEU A 522 -18.01 0.88 4.03
N THR A 523 -17.86 0.76 2.72
CA THR A 523 -16.81 1.45 1.96
C THR A 523 -16.93 2.97 2.09
N PHE A 524 -18.15 3.53 1.90
CA PHE A 524 -18.40 4.96 2.05
C PHE A 524 -18.21 5.45 3.49
N VAL A 525 -18.73 4.71 4.47
CA VAL A 525 -18.61 5.07 5.89
C VAL A 525 -17.15 5.04 6.33
N PHE A 526 -16.39 4.02 5.92
CA PHE A 526 -14.96 3.92 6.21
C PHE A 526 -14.18 5.10 5.64
N SER A 527 -14.42 5.46 4.37
CA SER A 527 -13.78 6.62 3.73
C SER A 527 -14.15 7.92 4.42
N ALA A 528 -15.42 8.11 4.78
CA ALA A 528 -15.87 9.30 5.51
C ALA A 528 -15.20 9.43 6.88
N LEU A 529 -15.05 8.31 7.60
CA LEU A 529 -14.40 8.30 8.92
C LEU A 529 -12.89 8.58 8.81
N THR A 530 -12.20 8.04 7.82
CA THR A 530 -10.76 8.30 7.63
C THR A 530 -10.51 9.75 7.21
N MET A 531 -11.32 10.32 6.31
CA MET A 531 -11.22 11.75 5.96
C MET A 531 -11.52 12.66 7.16
N ARG A 532 -12.56 12.35 7.93
CA ARG A 532 -12.88 13.10 9.16
C ARG A 532 -11.76 13.01 10.20
N ALA A 533 -11.11 11.86 10.29
CA ALA A 533 -9.97 11.66 11.18
C ALA A 533 -8.80 12.59 10.81
N VAL A 534 -8.46 12.69 9.52
CA VAL A 534 -7.46 13.64 9.03
C VAL A 534 -7.85 15.08 9.37
N GLN A 535 -9.10 15.47 9.07
CA GLN A 535 -9.61 16.81 9.37
C GLN A 535 -9.48 17.16 10.86
N THR A 536 -9.88 16.24 11.75
CA THR A 536 -9.83 16.46 13.20
C THR A 536 -8.40 16.60 13.70
N ALA A 537 -7.50 15.75 13.21
CA ALA A 537 -6.08 15.82 13.58
C ALA A 537 -5.43 17.10 13.03
N ALA A 538 -5.70 17.47 11.77
CA ALA A 538 -5.17 18.69 11.14
C ALA A 538 -5.60 19.96 11.87
N GLN A 539 -6.85 20.04 12.34
CA GLN A 539 -7.32 21.18 13.13
C GLN A 539 -6.47 21.43 14.37
N SER A 540 -6.00 20.37 15.04
CA SER A 540 -5.14 20.48 16.22
C SER A 540 -3.78 21.09 15.86
N ILE A 541 -3.24 20.72 14.70
CA ILE A 541 -1.94 21.25 14.21
C ILE A 541 -2.09 22.70 13.78
N VAL A 542 -3.14 23.04 13.04
CA VAL A 542 -3.46 24.43 12.66
C VAL A 542 -3.51 25.35 13.88
N VAL A 543 -4.17 24.93 14.96
CA VAL A 543 -4.25 25.68 16.21
C VAL A 543 -2.86 25.86 16.84
N GLU A 544 -2.06 24.81 16.87
CA GLU A 544 -0.71 24.83 17.45
C GLU A 544 0.25 25.71 16.64
N VAL A 545 0.27 25.60 15.32
CA VAL A 545 1.13 26.44 14.45
C VAL A 545 0.77 27.91 14.62
N ARG A 546 -0.54 28.25 14.60
CA ARG A 546 -0.99 29.62 14.86
C ARG A 546 -0.61 30.12 16.25
N ARG A 547 -0.65 29.25 17.27
CA ARG A 547 -0.22 29.58 18.63
C ARG A 547 1.26 29.94 18.65
N GLN A 548 2.11 29.10 18.02
CA GLN A 548 3.55 29.33 18.02
C GLN A 548 3.93 30.60 17.25
N PHE A 549 3.34 30.88 16.09
CA PHE A 549 3.59 32.13 15.36
C PHE A 549 3.20 33.38 16.17
N ARG A 550 2.20 33.27 17.04
CA ARG A 550 1.75 34.40 17.88
C ARG A 550 2.53 34.56 19.16
N GLU A 551 2.92 33.45 19.80
CA GLU A 551 3.48 33.45 21.16
C GLU A 551 5.00 33.39 21.19
N ILE A 552 5.66 32.78 20.21
CA ILE A 552 7.12 32.70 20.15
C ILE A 552 7.66 33.91 19.34
N ALA A 553 8.07 34.94 20.07
CA ALA A 553 8.60 36.16 19.46
C ALA A 553 9.90 35.85 18.68
N GLY A 554 9.98 36.34 17.45
CA GLY A 554 11.18 36.20 16.61
C GLY A 554 11.21 34.97 15.71
N ILE A 555 10.19 34.11 15.70
CA ILE A 555 10.10 32.99 14.74
C ILE A 555 10.15 33.55 13.30
N MET A 556 9.30 34.51 12.96
CA MET A 556 9.20 35.06 11.61
C MET A 556 10.46 35.76 11.14
N GLU A 557 11.31 36.23 12.04
CA GLU A 557 12.57 36.88 11.76
C GLU A 557 13.80 35.94 11.88
N TYR A 558 13.61 34.63 11.97
CA TYR A 558 14.69 33.65 12.19
C TYR A 558 15.53 33.88 13.46
N LYS A 559 14.94 34.48 14.50
CA LYS A 559 15.62 34.74 15.78
C LYS A 559 15.30 33.72 16.87
N ALA A 560 14.26 32.95 16.67
CA ALA A 560 13.84 31.86 17.56
C ALA A 560 13.46 30.61 16.75
N ASP A 561 13.85 29.45 17.26
CA ASP A 561 13.45 28.16 16.65
C ASP A 561 12.01 27.81 17.06
N PRO A 562 11.20 27.23 16.15
CA PRO A 562 9.90 26.66 16.50
C PRO A 562 10.01 25.45 17.43
N ASP A 563 8.94 25.17 18.16
CA ASP A 563 8.80 23.92 18.91
C ASP A 563 8.23 22.80 17.99
N TYR A 564 9.10 22.21 17.20
CA TYR A 564 8.76 21.08 16.32
C TYR A 564 8.24 19.86 17.08
N ALA A 565 8.77 19.62 18.31
CA ALA A 565 8.43 18.43 19.08
C ALA A 565 6.96 18.42 19.50
N SER A 566 6.38 19.57 19.82
CA SER A 566 4.96 19.71 20.13
C SER A 566 4.08 19.32 18.94
N CYS A 567 4.41 19.74 17.72
CA CYS A 567 3.66 19.36 16.52
C CYS A 567 3.74 17.84 16.26
N VAL A 568 4.92 17.24 16.34
CA VAL A 568 5.12 15.78 16.21
C VAL A 568 4.29 15.01 17.24
N ALA A 569 4.28 15.46 18.50
CA ALA A 569 3.51 14.83 19.57
C ALA A 569 1.99 14.95 19.37
N LEU A 570 1.51 16.08 18.85
CA LEU A 570 0.10 16.30 18.53
C LEU A 570 -0.36 15.43 17.35
N CYS A 571 0.41 15.37 16.25
CA CYS A 571 0.15 14.48 15.12
C CYS A 571 0.10 13.02 15.59
N THR A 572 1.07 12.57 16.39
CA THR A 572 1.10 11.22 16.95
C THR A 572 -0.17 10.91 17.75
N ARG A 573 -0.55 11.79 18.66
CA ARG A 573 -1.72 11.59 19.51
C ARG A 573 -3.01 11.60 18.72
N GLY A 574 -3.15 12.53 17.76
CA GLY A 574 -4.28 12.65 16.86
C GLY A 574 -4.45 11.38 16.02
N ALA A 575 -3.39 10.95 15.34
CA ALA A 575 -3.42 9.76 14.51
C ALA A 575 -3.79 8.48 15.28
N LEU A 576 -3.18 8.26 16.45
CA LEU A 576 -3.44 7.08 17.28
C LEU A 576 -4.87 7.05 17.84
N ARG A 577 -5.46 8.20 18.12
CA ARG A 577 -6.85 8.29 18.60
C ARG A 577 -7.85 8.07 17.47
N GLU A 578 -7.67 8.76 16.37
CA GLU A 578 -8.64 8.81 15.28
C GLU A 578 -8.62 7.53 14.41
N MET A 579 -7.53 6.75 14.38
CA MET A 579 -7.47 5.49 13.63
C MET A 579 -8.33 4.36 14.24
N VAL A 580 -8.72 4.46 15.53
CA VAL A 580 -9.37 3.35 16.26
C VAL A 580 -10.74 3.02 15.67
N VAL A 581 -11.56 4.04 15.41
CA VAL A 581 -12.94 3.83 14.95
C VAL A 581 -12.99 3.20 13.55
N PRO A 582 -12.27 3.71 12.53
CA PRO A 582 -12.20 3.05 11.22
C PRO A 582 -11.70 1.60 11.30
N ALA A 583 -10.66 1.34 12.11
CA ALA A 583 -10.10 0.01 12.26
C ALA A 583 -11.11 -0.98 12.90
N LEU A 584 -11.78 -0.59 13.96
CA LEU A 584 -12.80 -1.42 14.60
C LEU A 584 -13.99 -1.69 13.67
N LEU A 585 -14.38 -0.73 12.86
CA LEU A 585 -15.47 -0.89 11.89
C LEU A 585 -15.16 -2.02 10.90
N ALA A 586 -13.93 -2.05 10.36
CA ALA A 586 -13.48 -3.07 9.41
C ALA A 586 -13.49 -4.49 9.99
N ILE A 587 -13.36 -4.62 11.32
CA ILE A 587 -13.33 -5.89 12.02
C ILE A 587 -14.72 -6.33 12.46
N ILE A 588 -15.49 -5.40 13.03
CA ILE A 588 -16.77 -5.72 13.68
C ILE A 588 -17.88 -5.96 12.65
N VAL A 589 -17.91 -5.17 11.57
CA VAL A 589 -19.00 -5.26 10.58
C VAL A 589 -19.12 -6.62 9.91
N PRO A 590 -18.03 -7.26 9.41
CA PRO A 590 -18.16 -8.59 8.81
C PRO A 590 -18.65 -9.65 9.82
N ILE A 591 -18.18 -9.59 11.06
CA ILE A 591 -18.61 -10.52 12.11
C ILE A 591 -20.09 -10.32 12.43
N LEU A 592 -20.54 -9.09 12.64
CA LEU A 592 -21.95 -8.79 12.90
C LEU A 592 -22.85 -9.15 11.72
N THR A 593 -22.40 -8.86 10.50
CA THR A 593 -23.17 -9.26 9.30
C THR A 593 -23.34 -10.77 9.24
N GLY A 594 -22.27 -11.52 9.51
CA GLY A 594 -22.32 -12.98 9.54
C GLY A 594 -23.22 -13.53 10.64
N LEU A 595 -23.16 -12.98 11.84
CA LEU A 595 -24.03 -13.43 12.96
C LEU A 595 -25.51 -13.08 12.74
N LEU A 596 -25.81 -11.99 12.03
CA LEU A 596 -27.18 -11.57 11.75
C LEU A 596 -27.78 -12.21 10.50
N LEU A 597 -27.00 -12.27 9.41
CA LEU A 597 -27.47 -12.65 8.08
C LEU A 597 -26.88 -14.00 7.57
N GLY A 598 -26.13 -14.69 8.39
CA GLY A 598 -25.51 -15.95 8.01
C GLY A 598 -24.36 -15.82 7.01
N PRO A 599 -23.84 -16.98 6.55
CA PRO A 599 -22.73 -17.03 5.58
C PRO A 599 -23.01 -16.34 4.26
N GLU A 600 -24.24 -16.44 3.73
CA GLU A 600 -24.68 -15.81 2.49
C GLU A 600 -24.65 -14.28 2.60
N GLY A 601 -25.08 -13.72 3.76
CA GLY A 601 -24.99 -12.29 4.02
C GLY A 601 -23.56 -11.76 3.97
N VAL A 602 -22.60 -12.54 4.46
CA VAL A 602 -21.18 -12.21 4.38
C VAL A 602 -20.68 -12.25 2.93
N VAL A 603 -21.10 -13.24 2.12
CA VAL A 603 -20.75 -13.26 0.68
C VAL A 603 -21.21 -11.97 0.00
N GLY A 604 -22.43 -11.54 0.29
CA GLY A 604 -22.93 -10.25 -0.18
C GLY A 604 -22.08 -9.07 0.29
N LEU A 605 -21.73 -9.02 1.58
CA LEU A 605 -20.87 -7.98 2.14
C LEU A 605 -19.51 -7.91 1.42
N LEU A 606 -18.83 -9.06 1.25
CA LEU A 606 -17.55 -9.14 0.57
C LEU A 606 -17.63 -8.68 -0.88
N GLY A 607 -18.69 -9.07 -1.61
CA GLY A 607 -18.94 -8.61 -2.96
C GLY A 607 -19.14 -7.09 -3.03
N GLY A 608 -19.96 -6.53 -2.13
CA GLY A 608 -20.24 -5.10 -2.04
C GLY A 608 -18.99 -4.28 -1.73
N VAL A 609 -18.20 -4.71 -0.73
CA VAL A 609 -16.92 -4.06 -0.38
C VAL A 609 -15.92 -4.14 -1.53
N SER A 610 -15.80 -5.28 -2.19
CA SER A 610 -14.82 -5.48 -3.28
C SER A 610 -15.12 -4.55 -4.46
N VAL A 611 -16.35 -4.52 -4.95
CA VAL A 611 -16.73 -3.71 -6.12
C VAL A 611 -16.68 -2.22 -5.81
N THR A 612 -17.31 -1.80 -4.72
CA THR A 612 -17.39 -0.38 -4.36
C THR A 612 -16.05 0.14 -3.87
N GLY A 613 -15.33 -0.66 -3.07
CA GLY A 613 -14.01 -0.32 -2.53
C GLY A 613 -12.97 -0.16 -3.62
N PHE A 614 -12.95 -1.05 -4.61
CA PHE A 614 -12.05 -0.95 -5.75
C PHE A 614 -12.29 0.34 -6.55
N ALA A 615 -13.54 0.60 -6.95
CA ALA A 615 -13.88 1.78 -7.71
C ALA A 615 -13.54 3.08 -6.94
N MET A 616 -13.84 3.10 -5.64
CA MET A 616 -13.60 4.26 -4.79
C MET A 616 -12.12 4.48 -4.50
N ALA A 617 -11.34 3.41 -4.29
CA ALA A 617 -9.90 3.51 -4.10
C ALA A 617 -9.19 4.09 -5.34
N VAL A 618 -9.55 3.63 -6.55
CA VAL A 618 -9.02 4.18 -7.80
C VAL A 618 -9.43 5.65 -7.97
N PHE A 619 -10.70 5.96 -7.76
CA PHE A 619 -11.22 7.33 -7.82
C PHE A 619 -10.44 8.28 -6.90
N MET A 620 -10.32 7.92 -5.62
CA MET A 620 -9.69 8.78 -4.62
C MET A 620 -8.19 8.95 -4.88
N SER A 621 -7.48 7.86 -5.15
CA SER A 621 -6.04 7.91 -5.40
C SER A 621 -5.70 8.74 -6.64
N ASN A 622 -6.46 8.58 -7.73
CA ASN A 622 -6.20 9.29 -8.97
C ASN A 622 -6.63 10.77 -8.91
N ALA A 623 -7.76 11.06 -8.25
CA ALA A 623 -8.18 12.46 -8.03
C ALA A 623 -7.12 13.22 -7.23
N GLY A 624 -6.67 12.65 -6.10
CA GLY A 624 -5.67 13.27 -5.24
C GLY A 624 -4.32 13.46 -5.95
N GLY A 625 -3.83 12.44 -6.66
CA GLY A 625 -2.60 12.55 -7.45
C GLY A 625 -2.68 13.57 -8.59
N ALA A 626 -3.86 13.73 -9.20
CA ALA A 626 -4.06 14.72 -10.26
C ALA A 626 -4.06 16.16 -9.71
N TRP A 627 -4.66 16.42 -8.54
CA TRP A 627 -4.62 17.73 -7.89
C TRP A 627 -3.21 18.14 -7.50
N ASP A 628 -2.44 17.25 -6.89
CA ASP A 628 -1.06 17.50 -6.50
C ASP A 628 -0.19 17.84 -7.73
N ASN A 629 -0.24 17.01 -8.76
CA ASN A 629 0.51 17.26 -9.98
C ASN A 629 0.00 18.48 -10.79
N ALA A 630 -1.27 18.86 -10.64
CA ALA A 630 -1.77 20.13 -11.22
C ALA A 630 -1.19 21.34 -10.48
N LYS A 631 -1.04 21.29 -9.15
CA LYS A 631 -0.34 22.29 -8.34
C LYS A 631 1.12 22.42 -8.81
N LYS A 632 1.86 21.31 -8.87
CA LYS A 632 3.26 21.27 -9.31
C LYS A 632 3.45 21.77 -10.74
N TYR A 633 2.50 21.50 -11.65
CA TYR A 633 2.50 22.03 -13.02
C TYR A 633 2.41 23.57 -13.05
N ILE A 634 1.62 24.16 -12.14
CA ILE A 634 1.53 25.62 -12.01
C ILE A 634 2.83 26.17 -11.39
N GLU A 635 3.36 25.54 -10.35
CA GLU A 635 4.61 25.93 -9.69
C GLU A 635 5.81 25.93 -10.64
N ALA A 636 5.81 25.06 -11.65
CA ALA A 636 6.80 25.05 -12.74
C ALA A 636 6.71 26.26 -13.72
N GLY A 637 5.99 27.31 -13.34
CA GLY A 637 5.88 28.56 -14.09
C GLY A 637 4.72 28.64 -15.08
N ARG A 638 3.78 27.69 -15.04
CA ARG A 638 2.55 27.72 -15.84
C ARG A 638 1.46 28.51 -15.12
N HIS A 639 0.46 29.05 -15.89
CA HIS A 639 -0.72 29.76 -15.34
C HIS A 639 -0.38 30.82 -14.27
N GLY A 640 0.74 31.53 -14.41
CA GLY A 640 1.18 32.57 -13.49
C GLY A 640 2.23 32.14 -12.45
N GLY A 641 2.52 30.84 -12.33
CA GLY A 641 3.58 30.32 -11.47
C GLY A 641 3.27 30.36 -9.98
N LYS A 642 4.28 30.05 -9.17
CA LYS A 642 4.22 30.01 -7.71
C LYS A 642 3.78 31.36 -7.14
N GLY A 643 2.85 31.35 -6.18
CA GLY A 643 2.32 32.56 -5.53
C GLY A 643 1.16 33.25 -6.28
N SER A 644 0.83 32.85 -7.52
CA SER A 644 -0.32 33.37 -8.28
C SER A 644 -1.66 32.95 -7.66
N ASP A 645 -2.75 33.60 -8.09
CA ASP A 645 -4.10 33.18 -7.66
C ASP A 645 -4.46 31.79 -8.17
N CYS A 646 -3.95 31.40 -9.35
CA CYS A 646 -4.07 30.03 -9.86
C CYS A 646 -3.35 29.03 -8.93
N HIS A 647 -2.15 29.36 -8.46
CA HIS A 647 -1.43 28.53 -7.50
C HIS A 647 -2.20 28.37 -6.20
N LYS A 648 -2.75 29.45 -5.62
CA LYS A 648 -3.57 29.38 -4.43
C LYS A 648 -4.81 28.49 -4.61
N ALA A 649 -5.47 28.61 -5.78
CA ALA A 649 -6.62 27.76 -6.11
C ALA A 649 -6.22 26.28 -6.22
N ALA A 650 -5.07 25.98 -6.80
CA ALA A 650 -4.54 24.61 -6.93
C ALA A 650 -4.13 24.02 -5.59
N VAL A 651 -3.52 24.81 -4.69
CA VAL A 651 -3.21 24.39 -3.30
C VAL A 651 -4.48 23.96 -2.55
N VAL A 652 -5.59 24.67 -2.71
CA VAL A 652 -6.88 24.26 -2.12
C VAL A 652 -7.32 22.91 -2.67
N GLY A 653 -7.17 22.69 -3.97
CA GLY A 653 -7.49 21.39 -4.60
C GLY A 653 -6.61 20.26 -4.07
N ASP A 654 -5.32 20.48 -3.93
CA ASP A 654 -4.35 19.54 -3.38
C ASP A 654 -4.66 19.19 -1.92
N THR A 655 -4.92 20.18 -1.07
CA THR A 655 -5.34 19.98 0.32
C THR A 655 -6.61 19.11 0.45
N VAL A 656 -7.56 19.21 -0.51
CA VAL A 656 -8.73 18.31 -0.58
C VAL A 656 -8.31 16.91 -1.04
N GLY A 657 -7.35 16.82 -1.95
CA GLY A 657 -6.83 15.58 -2.54
C GLY A 657 -5.96 14.75 -1.60
N ASP A 658 -5.26 15.38 -0.68
CA ASP A 658 -4.32 14.73 0.23
C ASP A 658 -4.95 13.60 1.06
N PRO A 659 -6.07 13.80 1.78
CA PRO A 659 -6.76 12.70 2.46
C PRO A 659 -7.22 11.60 1.50
N PHE A 660 -7.49 11.93 0.24
CA PHE A 660 -7.92 10.96 -0.77
C PHE A 660 -6.78 10.05 -1.19
N LYS A 661 -5.62 10.64 -1.61
CA LYS A 661 -4.52 9.88 -2.20
C LYS A 661 -3.67 9.12 -1.18
N ASP A 662 -3.54 9.62 0.05
CA ASP A 662 -2.55 9.12 1.01
C ASP A 662 -3.17 8.49 2.27
N THR A 663 -4.47 8.69 2.53
CA THR A 663 -5.15 8.07 3.68
C THR A 663 -6.29 7.16 3.24
N SER A 664 -7.38 7.72 2.70
CA SER A 664 -8.61 6.96 2.44
C SER A 664 -8.47 5.99 1.28
N GLY A 665 -7.96 6.45 0.13
CA GLY A 665 -7.80 5.61 -1.07
C GLY A 665 -6.98 4.34 -0.81
N PRO A 666 -5.73 4.45 -0.34
CA PRO A 666 -4.91 3.28 -0.03
C PRO A 666 -5.47 2.41 1.09
N SER A 667 -6.15 3.00 2.09
CA SER A 667 -6.75 2.22 3.18
C SER A 667 -7.93 1.37 2.73
N LEU A 668 -8.65 1.75 1.68
CA LEU A 668 -9.69 0.92 1.05
C LEU A 668 -9.13 -0.36 0.43
N ASN A 669 -7.93 -0.32 -0.13
CA ASN A 669 -7.22 -1.50 -0.60
C ASN A 669 -7.07 -2.55 0.51
N ILE A 670 -6.71 -2.11 1.72
CA ILE A 670 -6.57 -2.99 2.88
C ILE A 670 -7.94 -3.42 3.39
N LEU A 671 -8.93 -2.51 3.45
CA LEU A 671 -10.28 -2.82 3.90
C LEU A 671 -10.87 -4.02 3.13
N ILE A 672 -10.76 -4.01 1.80
CA ILE A 672 -11.28 -5.07 0.92
C ILE A 672 -10.74 -6.45 1.34
N LYS A 673 -9.44 -6.54 1.60
CA LYS A 673 -8.76 -7.79 1.97
C LYS A 673 -9.01 -8.15 3.43
N LEU A 674 -8.97 -7.18 4.34
CA LEU A 674 -9.17 -7.40 5.77
C LEU A 674 -10.57 -7.94 6.07
N VAL A 675 -11.61 -7.35 5.46
CA VAL A 675 -12.99 -7.83 5.64
C VAL A 675 -13.11 -9.29 5.19
N SER A 676 -12.43 -9.67 4.10
CA SER A 676 -12.40 -11.06 3.61
C SER A 676 -11.66 -12.00 4.56
N THR A 677 -10.47 -11.62 5.03
CA THR A 677 -9.68 -12.48 5.93
C THR A 677 -10.31 -12.60 7.32
N VAL A 678 -10.93 -11.55 7.85
CA VAL A 678 -11.73 -11.61 9.09
C VAL A 678 -12.91 -12.58 8.91
N SER A 679 -13.64 -12.49 7.80
CA SER A 679 -14.75 -13.38 7.49
C SER A 679 -14.31 -14.84 7.43
N ILE A 680 -13.17 -15.13 6.80
CA ILE A 680 -12.59 -16.48 6.73
C ILE A 680 -12.29 -17.02 8.15
N VAL A 681 -11.61 -16.24 8.97
CA VAL A 681 -11.20 -16.65 10.32
C VAL A 681 -12.41 -16.89 11.21
N PHE A 682 -13.44 -16.05 11.12
CA PHE A 682 -14.65 -16.16 11.92
C PHE A 682 -15.75 -17.00 11.28
N SER A 683 -15.50 -17.66 10.13
CA SER A 683 -16.48 -18.49 9.42
C SER A 683 -17.10 -19.57 10.30
N GLY A 684 -16.32 -20.24 11.15
CA GLY A 684 -16.82 -21.25 12.07
C GLY A 684 -17.78 -20.69 13.12
N LEU A 685 -17.50 -19.50 13.65
CA LEU A 685 -18.39 -18.81 14.57
C LEU A 685 -19.70 -18.41 13.86
N ILE A 686 -19.59 -17.87 12.64
CA ILE A 686 -20.74 -17.44 11.83
C ILE A 686 -21.64 -18.63 11.51
N VAL A 687 -21.08 -19.72 11.01
CA VAL A 687 -21.87 -20.94 10.68
C VAL A 687 -22.57 -21.51 11.91
N ALA A 688 -21.92 -21.46 13.10
CA ALA A 688 -22.48 -22.05 14.31
C ALA A 688 -23.57 -21.21 14.99
N PHE A 689 -23.55 -19.87 14.84
CA PHE A 689 -24.36 -18.96 15.67
C PHE A 689 -25.13 -17.89 14.90
N HIS A 690 -25.33 -18.00 13.58
CA HIS A 690 -26.13 -17.03 12.83
C HIS A 690 -27.62 -17.11 13.19
N ILE A 691 -28.30 -15.97 13.04
CA ILE A 691 -29.73 -15.81 13.41
C ILE A 691 -30.64 -16.16 12.24
N LEU A 692 -30.28 -15.74 10.98
CA LEU A 692 -31.10 -15.92 9.78
C LEU A 692 -30.50 -16.98 8.88
#